data_fcb7aa7c2fd3ac48bf3327dde5c7bacb
#
_entry.id   fcb7aa7c2fd3ac48bf3327dde5c7bacb
#
_cell.length_a   1.000
_cell.length_b   1.000
_cell.length_c   1.000
_cell.angle_alpha   90.00
_cell.angle_beta   90.00
_cell.angle_gamma   90.00
#
_symmetry.space_group_name_H-M   'P 1'
#
loop_
_entity.id
_entity.type
_entity.pdbx_description
1 polymer ?
#
loop_
_entity_poly.entity_id
_entity_poly.type
_entity_poly.pdbx_seq_one_letter_code
_entity_poly.pdbx_strand_id
1 'polypeptide(L)'
;MDMASGTQLGHYAIRSKIGAGGMGEVFLAEDTRLERKVALKILPEKLSIDTEGLRRFKQEAKAASALNHPNIITVYEIGEQDGTNFIASEFIEGKTLRESLKKGGLSFDEVLSIVIQTAEALAAAHAAGIVHRDIKPENIMVRPDGYVKVLDFGLAKLTGKNNAQAEADDATRKLVKTSPGVVMGTVNYMSPEQARGKEVDARSDVFSFGIVLYEILAGQVPFSGETMTDVLAAIINSEPQPLANCAPHLPRELRRIVNKTLKKKREQRYHSTEDLLGDLKDLRDEMLLEAKLEQTAAPNKPDMSQISSPRISTSSGSGIKDALLLTEFDNSTGEAIFDQTLKMALAFSLAQSPFLDVFAEAKVRQTLRWMGRSPDERITKELGYEICLRQGLKAYITGTISSFGTLYVLTLEAVNVQTGESLGRQFEQANSREEVLAALGQAATGLREKLGESLSSIEKFDIPIEYATTSSLEALKLFSLGHELQNKGKTLESIPFYKKALELDPKFSSVYSGLAVIYANTNQWKLATETIAKAYEFLDTASENEKLRITFFYYSFVTGEIDKMIGTLDVWRKTYPTHVVALVNLSDCLERIGQSEKAIATAREGLRLDNNNAVIYMNVAESLLSVDRYAEVKEVCGQAFEKKFDGDYFHILPFIVSFIENDRTAMAEHLAWFSGRADEYLSLNLQTGVAAFQGQWRKA
;
A
#
# COMPACT_ATOMS: atom_id res chain seq x y z
N MET A 1 -21.39 46.92 -2.54
CA MET A 1 -22.46 47.17 -3.56
C MET A 1 -23.46 46.03 -3.46
N ASP A 2 -24.72 46.30 -3.15
CA ASP A 2 -25.76 45.27 -3.26
C ASP A 2 -26.03 45.03 -4.74
N MET A 3 -25.42 43.97 -5.29
CA MET A 3 -25.71 43.58 -6.66
C MET A 3 -27.09 42.91 -6.72
N ALA A 4 -28.01 43.56 -7.43
CA ALA A 4 -29.37 43.06 -7.59
C ALA A 4 -29.39 41.81 -8.48
N SER A 5 -30.38 40.94 -8.25
CA SER A 5 -30.65 39.82 -9.17
C SER A 5 -30.90 40.33 -10.59
N GLY A 6 -30.22 39.75 -11.57
CA GLY A 6 -30.26 40.17 -12.98
C GLY A 6 -29.08 41.06 -13.41
N THR A 7 -28.19 41.49 -12.49
CA THR A 7 -26.95 42.21 -12.87
C THR A 7 -26.06 41.30 -13.68
N GLN A 8 -25.50 41.81 -14.79
CA GLN A 8 -24.51 41.10 -15.60
C GLN A 8 -23.09 41.53 -15.27
N LEU A 9 -22.21 40.55 -15.04
CA LEU A 9 -20.78 40.77 -14.90
C LEU A 9 -20.05 39.91 -15.96
N GLY A 10 -19.63 40.56 -17.04
CA GLY A 10 -19.17 39.84 -18.24
C GLY A 10 -20.31 39.04 -18.89
N HIS A 11 -20.09 37.78 -19.07
CA HIS A 11 -21.09 36.82 -19.56
C HIS A 11 -21.80 36.07 -18.42
N TYR A 12 -21.60 36.48 -17.16
CA TYR A 12 -22.26 35.90 -16.00
C TYR A 12 -23.47 36.71 -15.55
N ALA A 13 -24.64 36.10 -15.55
CA ALA A 13 -25.87 36.70 -15.05
C ALA A 13 -26.10 36.34 -13.58
N ILE A 14 -26.02 37.29 -12.66
CA ILE A 14 -26.20 37.06 -11.23
C ILE A 14 -27.65 36.66 -10.92
N ARG A 15 -27.85 35.58 -10.18
CA ARG A 15 -29.17 35.07 -9.79
C ARG A 15 -29.49 35.38 -8.33
N SER A 16 -28.60 35.03 -7.40
CA SER A 16 -28.81 35.27 -5.96
C SER A 16 -27.47 35.27 -5.22
N LYS A 17 -27.43 35.93 -4.09
CA LYS A 17 -26.30 35.88 -3.17
C LYS A 17 -26.37 34.58 -2.39
N ILE A 18 -25.27 33.82 -2.35
CA ILE A 18 -25.15 32.53 -1.67
C ILE A 18 -24.18 32.56 -0.48
N GLY A 19 -23.32 33.59 -0.38
CA GLY A 19 -22.39 33.73 0.74
C GLY A 19 -21.82 35.15 0.82
N ALA A 20 -21.32 35.50 2.01
CA ALA A 20 -20.53 36.71 2.26
C ALA A 20 -19.50 36.44 3.33
N GLY A 21 -18.28 36.94 3.17
CA GLY A 21 -17.18 36.79 4.13
C GLY A 21 -16.14 37.89 3.99
N GLY A 22 -15.07 37.79 4.78
CA GLY A 22 -13.98 38.76 4.78
C GLY A 22 -13.23 38.90 3.44
N MET A 23 -13.40 37.97 2.52
CA MET A 23 -12.78 37.91 1.20
C MET A 23 -13.69 38.26 0.04
N GLY A 24 -14.89 38.75 0.33
CA GLY A 24 -15.87 39.17 -0.67
C GLY A 24 -17.22 38.50 -0.53
N GLU A 25 -18.03 38.73 -1.55
CA GLU A 25 -19.38 38.18 -1.67
C GLU A 25 -19.42 37.12 -2.74
N VAL A 26 -20.15 36.04 -2.48
CA VAL A 26 -20.31 34.92 -3.43
C VAL A 26 -21.75 34.87 -3.91
N PHE A 27 -21.93 34.84 -5.21
CA PHE A 27 -23.23 34.80 -5.87
C PHE A 27 -23.39 33.54 -6.69
N LEU A 28 -24.59 32.99 -6.72
CA LEU A 28 -24.99 32.05 -7.76
C LEU A 28 -25.22 32.87 -9.04
N ALA A 29 -24.52 32.51 -10.11
CA ALA A 29 -24.68 33.12 -11.42
C ALA A 29 -24.87 32.07 -12.49
N GLU A 30 -25.30 32.49 -13.66
CA GLU A 30 -25.41 31.64 -14.86
C GLU A 30 -24.41 32.15 -15.88
N ASP A 31 -23.55 31.23 -16.35
CA ASP A 31 -22.68 31.42 -17.51
C ASP A 31 -23.57 31.39 -18.76
N THR A 32 -23.86 32.57 -19.35
CA THR A 32 -24.78 32.70 -20.50
C THR A 32 -24.21 32.16 -21.81
N ARG A 33 -22.90 31.83 -21.88
CA ARG A 33 -22.27 31.23 -23.06
C ARG A 33 -22.34 29.71 -23.02
N LEU A 34 -22.24 29.12 -21.82
CA LEU A 34 -22.20 27.66 -21.64
C LEU A 34 -23.47 27.13 -20.95
N GLU A 35 -24.46 27.98 -20.69
CA GLU A 35 -25.75 27.65 -20.08
C GLU A 35 -25.65 26.81 -18.81
N ARG A 36 -24.68 27.17 -17.92
CA ARG A 36 -24.41 26.45 -16.68
C ARG A 36 -24.40 27.35 -15.46
N LYS A 37 -24.73 26.77 -14.30
CA LYS A 37 -24.61 27.45 -12.99
C LYS A 37 -23.13 27.56 -12.60
N VAL A 38 -22.74 28.72 -12.07
CA VAL A 38 -21.41 29.01 -11.54
C VAL A 38 -21.50 29.71 -10.20
N ALA A 39 -20.48 29.56 -9.36
CA ALA A 39 -20.29 30.39 -8.19
C ALA A 39 -19.37 31.57 -8.58
N LEU A 40 -19.88 32.79 -8.43
CA LEU A 40 -19.17 34.01 -8.78
C LEU A 40 -18.76 34.75 -7.50
N LYS A 41 -17.47 34.72 -7.17
CA LYS A 41 -16.89 35.38 -6.01
C LYS A 41 -16.38 36.74 -6.41
N ILE A 42 -16.98 37.81 -5.84
CA ILE A 42 -16.63 39.22 -6.11
C ILE A 42 -15.69 39.70 -5.01
N LEU A 43 -14.59 40.33 -5.40
CA LEU A 43 -13.57 40.80 -4.48
C LEU A 43 -13.93 42.16 -3.89
N PRO A 44 -13.62 42.47 -2.62
CA PRO A 44 -13.83 43.74 -2.01
C PRO A 44 -13.04 44.85 -2.72
N GLU A 45 -13.61 46.05 -2.86
CA GLU A 45 -12.95 47.22 -3.46
C GLU A 45 -11.58 47.53 -2.85
N LYS A 46 -11.42 47.33 -1.55
CA LYS A 46 -10.15 47.55 -0.85
C LYS A 46 -8.99 46.68 -1.38
N LEU A 47 -9.27 45.51 -1.90
CA LEU A 47 -8.28 44.61 -2.53
C LEU A 47 -8.01 45.00 -3.99
N SER A 48 -8.98 45.67 -4.66
CA SER A 48 -8.82 46.17 -6.03
C SER A 48 -7.91 47.40 -6.11
N ILE A 49 -7.71 48.12 -5.02
CA ILE A 49 -6.86 49.35 -4.95
C ILE A 49 -5.38 48.98 -4.70
N ASP A 50 -5.08 47.85 -4.06
CA ASP A 50 -3.73 47.35 -3.83
C ASP A 50 -3.22 46.55 -5.07
N THR A 51 -2.51 47.23 -5.96
CA THR A 51 -2.00 46.66 -7.22
C THR A 51 -1.07 45.46 -7.01
N GLU A 52 -0.28 45.44 -5.95
CA GLU A 52 0.60 44.32 -5.64
C GLU A 52 -0.16 43.14 -5.01
N GLY A 53 -1.14 43.45 -4.15
CA GLY A 53 -2.07 42.47 -3.61
C GLY A 53 -2.90 41.81 -4.70
N LEU A 54 -3.42 42.57 -5.64
CA LEU A 54 -4.21 42.07 -6.77
C LEU A 54 -3.34 41.19 -7.71
N ARG A 55 -2.08 41.57 -7.97
CA ARG A 55 -1.15 40.77 -8.78
C ARG A 55 -0.90 39.42 -8.14
N ARG A 56 -0.61 39.37 -6.85
CA ARG A 56 -0.39 38.11 -6.11
C ARG A 56 -1.65 37.25 -6.10
N PHE A 57 -2.82 37.88 -5.86
CA PHE A 57 -4.09 37.17 -5.93
C PHE A 57 -4.33 36.51 -7.30
N LYS A 58 -4.13 37.25 -8.40
CA LYS A 58 -4.28 36.72 -9.77
C LYS A 58 -3.29 35.58 -10.02
N GLN A 59 -2.07 35.66 -9.48
CA GLN A 59 -1.05 34.61 -9.60
C GLN A 59 -1.40 33.33 -8.81
N GLU A 60 -1.88 33.49 -7.56
CA GLU A 60 -2.29 32.35 -6.72
C GLU A 60 -3.57 31.68 -7.26
N ALA A 61 -4.54 32.49 -7.70
CA ALA A 61 -5.75 31.96 -8.34
C ALA A 61 -5.42 31.23 -9.67
N LYS A 62 -4.43 31.72 -10.43
CA LYS A 62 -3.93 31.02 -11.62
C LYS A 62 -3.24 29.70 -11.28
N ALA A 63 -2.49 29.65 -10.19
CA ALA A 63 -1.88 28.39 -9.73
C ALA A 63 -2.97 27.40 -9.28
N ALA A 64 -3.97 27.87 -8.52
CA ALA A 64 -5.11 27.05 -8.11
C ALA A 64 -5.95 26.54 -9.29
N SER A 65 -6.10 27.34 -10.36
CA SER A 65 -6.83 26.94 -11.57
C SER A 65 -6.15 25.83 -12.37
N ALA A 66 -4.85 25.60 -12.14
CA ALA A 66 -4.12 24.49 -12.77
C ALA A 66 -4.33 23.14 -12.06
N LEU A 67 -4.93 23.16 -10.84
CA LEU A 67 -5.25 21.93 -10.13
C LEU A 67 -6.48 21.26 -10.74
N ASN A 68 -6.30 20.05 -11.23
CA ASN A 68 -7.38 19.20 -11.73
C ASN A 68 -7.51 17.97 -10.83
N HIS A 69 -8.40 18.03 -9.85
CA HIS A 69 -8.63 16.94 -8.91
C HIS A 69 -10.12 16.87 -8.52
N PRO A 70 -10.72 15.67 -8.40
CA PRO A 70 -12.17 15.54 -8.11
C PRO A 70 -12.59 16.24 -6.80
N ASN A 71 -11.71 16.31 -5.81
CA ASN A 71 -12.00 16.91 -4.50
C ASN A 71 -11.51 18.37 -4.36
N ILE A 72 -11.08 19.00 -5.43
CA ILE A 72 -10.72 20.43 -5.47
C ILE A 72 -11.74 21.20 -6.30
N ILE A 73 -12.10 22.41 -5.86
CA ILE A 73 -13.01 23.27 -6.65
C ILE A 73 -12.35 23.66 -7.97
N THR A 74 -13.10 23.55 -9.08
CA THR A 74 -12.63 23.97 -10.40
C THR A 74 -12.85 25.46 -10.58
N VAL A 75 -11.78 26.22 -10.84
CA VAL A 75 -11.83 27.63 -11.21
C VAL A 75 -11.95 27.73 -12.73
N TYR A 76 -13.00 28.38 -13.21
CA TYR A 76 -13.26 28.53 -14.64
C TYR A 76 -12.63 29.78 -15.23
N GLU A 77 -12.74 30.92 -14.51
CA GLU A 77 -12.26 32.21 -14.99
C GLU A 77 -11.88 33.14 -13.84
N ILE A 78 -10.88 33.96 -14.08
CA ILE A 78 -10.51 35.09 -13.24
C ILE A 78 -10.67 36.33 -14.12
N GLY A 79 -11.67 37.13 -13.84
CA GLY A 79 -12.08 38.25 -14.67
C GLY A 79 -12.04 39.60 -13.95
N GLU A 80 -12.07 40.65 -14.75
CA GLU A 80 -12.24 42.03 -14.31
C GLU A 80 -13.19 42.74 -15.25
N GLN A 81 -14.20 43.41 -14.67
CA GLN A 81 -15.12 44.25 -15.43
C GLN A 81 -15.52 45.50 -14.61
N ASP A 82 -15.41 46.66 -15.24
CA ASP A 82 -15.75 47.97 -14.63
C ASP A 82 -15.04 48.18 -13.28
N GLY A 83 -13.75 47.76 -13.16
CA GLY A 83 -12.98 47.84 -11.93
C GLY A 83 -13.34 46.78 -10.87
N THR A 84 -14.32 45.93 -11.13
CA THR A 84 -14.72 44.83 -10.25
C THR A 84 -14.02 43.56 -10.63
N ASN A 85 -13.16 43.03 -9.73
CA ASN A 85 -12.48 41.74 -9.92
C ASN A 85 -13.33 40.59 -9.39
N PHE A 86 -13.40 39.50 -10.14
CA PHE A 86 -14.17 38.33 -9.78
C PHE A 86 -13.48 37.01 -10.12
N ILE A 87 -13.89 35.95 -9.45
CA ILE A 87 -13.55 34.56 -9.79
C ILE A 87 -14.85 33.81 -10.07
N ALA A 88 -14.92 33.17 -11.23
CA ALA A 88 -15.97 32.21 -11.57
C ALA A 88 -15.46 30.79 -11.36
N SER A 89 -16.19 30.00 -10.58
CA SER A 89 -15.86 28.61 -10.28
C SER A 89 -17.06 27.69 -10.43
N GLU A 90 -16.85 26.40 -10.35
CA GLU A 90 -17.96 25.44 -10.33
C GLU A 90 -18.92 25.75 -9.17
N PHE A 91 -20.22 25.65 -9.46
CA PHE A 91 -21.25 25.73 -8.42
C PHE A 91 -21.47 24.35 -7.84
N ILE A 92 -21.27 24.19 -6.53
CA ILE A 92 -21.38 22.93 -5.83
C ILE A 92 -22.74 22.87 -5.14
N GLU A 93 -23.59 21.95 -5.57
CA GLU A 93 -24.84 21.64 -4.86
C GLU A 93 -24.50 20.81 -3.62
N GLY A 94 -24.40 21.44 -2.44
CA GLY A 94 -23.97 20.80 -1.20
C GLY A 94 -24.08 21.72 0.00
N LYS A 95 -23.54 21.26 1.12
CA LYS A 95 -23.44 22.01 2.38
C LYS A 95 -21.99 22.12 2.80
N THR A 96 -21.64 23.19 3.47
CA THR A 96 -20.33 23.28 4.12
C THR A 96 -20.25 22.26 5.27
N LEU A 97 -19.06 21.78 5.57
CA LEU A 97 -18.84 20.91 6.72
C LEU A 97 -19.28 21.60 8.03
N ARG A 98 -19.15 22.93 8.11
CA ARG A 98 -19.67 23.75 9.21
C ARG A 98 -21.20 23.61 9.39
N GLU A 99 -21.94 23.61 8.30
CA GLU A 99 -23.40 23.42 8.33
C GLU A 99 -23.80 22.01 8.70
N SER A 100 -23.00 21.02 8.28
CA SER A 100 -23.20 19.61 8.63
C SER A 100 -22.96 19.38 10.13
N LEU A 101 -21.91 19.96 10.70
CA LEU A 101 -21.60 19.88 12.13
C LEU A 101 -22.68 20.53 13.02
N LYS A 102 -23.32 21.60 12.56
CA LYS A 102 -24.41 22.29 13.33
C LYS A 102 -25.71 21.48 13.39
N LYS A 103 -25.94 20.55 12.44
CA LYS A 103 -27.19 19.78 12.35
C LYS A 103 -27.21 18.51 13.19
N GLY A 104 -26.09 18.15 13.79
CA GLY A 104 -25.94 16.98 14.65
C GLY A 104 -25.51 15.71 13.90
N GLY A 105 -24.40 15.11 14.37
CA GLY A 105 -24.00 13.74 14.18
C GLY A 105 -23.76 13.25 12.76
N LEU A 106 -22.56 13.47 12.21
CA LEU A 106 -22.03 12.64 11.13
C LEU A 106 -21.76 11.24 11.68
N SER A 107 -22.14 10.20 10.94
CA SER A 107 -21.72 8.84 11.25
C SER A 107 -20.19 8.72 11.15
N PHE A 108 -19.63 7.73 11.79
CA PHE A 108 -18.17 7.54 11.76
C PHE A 108 -17.64 7.29 10.34
N ASP A 109 -18.40 6.57 9.51
CA ASP A 109 -18.07 6.30 8.11
C ASP A 109 -18.10 7.57 7.27
N GLU A 110 -19.09 8.45 7.50
CA GLU A 110 -19.14 9.76 6.86
C GLU A 110 -17.94 10.63 7.26
N VAL A 111 -17.55 10.61 8.54
CA VAL A 111 -16.36 11.32 9.02
C VAL A 111 -15.11 10.83 8.30
N LEU A 112 -14.87 9.53 8.26
CA LEU A 112 -13.70 8.95 7.55
C LEU A 112 -13.72 9.27 6.07
N SER A 113 -14.88 9.17 5.42
CA SER A 113 -15.00 9.52 4.00
C SER A 113 -14.65 10.99 3.74
N ILE A 114 -15.16 11.93 4.56
CA ILE A 114 -14.91 13.36 4.42
C ILE A 114 -13.43 13.69 4.63
N VAL A 115 -12.80 13.13 5.68
CA VAL A 115 -11.40 13.47 5.99
C VAL A 115 -10.42 12.83 5.00
N ILE A 116 -10.70 11.64 4.48
CA ILE A 116 -9.88 11.00 3.44
C ILE A 116 -9.92 11.85 2.16
N GLN A 117 -11.12 12.22 1.67
CA GLN A 117 -11.25 13.03 0.46
C GLN A 117 -10.63 14.43 0.63
N THR A 118 -10.72 15.02 1.82
CA THR A 118 -10.05 16.29 2.13
C THR A 118 -8.53 16.15 2.11
N ALA A 119 -7.99 15.05 2.66
CA ALA A 119 -6.56 14.76 2.62
C ALA A 119 -6.08 14.47 1.17
N GLU A 120 -6.89 13.81 0.33
CA GLU A 120 -6.59 13.61 -1.10
C GLU A 120 -6.48 14.94 -1.85
N ALA A 121 -7.39 15.88 -1.59
CA ALA A 121 -7.33 17.24 -2.16
C ALA A 121 -6.05 17.97 -1.73
N LEU A 122 -5.69 17.90 -0.45
CA LEU A 122 -4.48 18.54 0.07
C LEU A 122 -3.21 17.89 -0.48
N ALA A 123 -3.16 16.56 -0.59
CA ALA A 123 -2.02 15.85 -1.16
C ALA A 123 -1.79 16.25 -2.63
N ALA A 124 -2.85 16.31 -3.43
CA ALA A 124 -2.76 16.75 -4.82
C ALA A 124 -2.27 18.20 -4.96
N ALA A 125 -2.74 19.11 -4.09
CA ALA A 125 -2.28 20.50 -4.09
C ALA A 125 -0.81 20.63 -3.65
N HIS A 126 -0.40 19.90 -2.62
CA HIS A 126 0.97 19.93 -2.11
C HIS A 126 1.95 19.34 -3.13
N ALA A 127 1.57 18.28 -3.86
CA ALA A 127 2.37 17.74 -4.96
C ALA A 127 2.60 18.77 -6.09
N ALA A 128 1.64 19.70 -6.29
CA ALA A 128 1.78 20.83 -7.21
C ALA A 128 2.49 22.06 -6.59
N GLY A 129 3.01 21.94 -5.36
CA GLY A 129 3.68 23.03 -4.65
C GLY A 129 2.74 24.09 -4.08
N ILE A 130 1.42 23.81 -3.99
CA ILE A 130 0.41 24.75 -3.53
C ILE A 130 -0.01 24.40 -2.10
N VAL A 131 0.17 25.34 -1.15
CA VAL A 131 -0.26 25.22 0.25
C VAL A 131 -1.57 25.97 0.42
N HIS A 132 -2.57 25.34 1.06
CA HIS A 132 -3.92 25.92 1.18
C HIS A 132 -4.00 27.09 2.16
N ARG A 133 -3.35 26.99 3.32
CA ARG A 133 -3.19 28.02 4.36
C ARG A 133 -4.46 28.44 5.13
N ASP A 134 -5.64 28.00 4.74
CA ASP A 134 -6.93 28.34 5.38
C ASP A 134 -7.90 27.15 5.42
N ILE A 135 -7.39 25.97 5.82
CA ILE A 135 -8.23 24.78 6.01
C ILE A 135 -9.11 24.96 7.25
N LYS A 136 -10.43 24.91 7.02
CA LYS A 136 -11.48 25.04 8.05
C LYS A 136 -12.80 24.46 7.52
N PRO A 137 -13.77 24.14 8.38
CA PRO A 137 -15.03 23.52 7.97
C PRO A 137 -15.86 24.34 6.96
N GLU A 138 -15.68 25.66 6.92
CA GLU A 138 -16.34 26.54 5.95
C GLU A 138 -15.81 26.36 4.52
N ASN A 139 -14.55 25.92 4.39
CA ASN A 139 -13.87 25.71 3.11
C ASN A 139 -13.93 24.25 2.63
N ILE A 140 -14.74 23.41 3.27
CA ILE A 140 -14.96 22.02 2.89
C ILE A 140 -16.45 21.85 2.61
N MET A 141 -16.82 21.57 1.37
CA MET A 141 -18.20 21.30 0.98
C MET A 141 -18.43 19.80 0.79
N VAL A 142 -19.58 19.33 1.28
CA VAL A 142 -20.04 17.95 1.14
C VAL A 142 -21.31 17.95 0.28
N ARG A 143 -21.27 17.25 -0.84
CA ARG A 143 -22.41 17.06 -1.74
C ARG A 143 -23.37 16.00 -1.20
N PRO A 144 -24.64 15.95 -1.69
CA PRO A 144 -25.61 14.95 -1.27
C PRO A 144 -25.18 13.50 -1.58
N ASP A 145 -24.33 13.30 -2.59
CA ASP A 145 -23.76 12.01 -2.97
C ASP A 145 -22.50 11.60 -2.17
N GLY A 146 -22.14 12.39 -1.13
CA GLY A 146 -20.99 12.16 -0.27
C GLY A 146 -19.62 12.62 -0.82
N TYR A 147 -19.59 13.20 -2.04
CA TYR A 147 -18.37 13.79 -2.58
C TYR A 147 -18.01 15.10 -1.87
N VAL A 148 -16.71 15.24 -1.57
CA VAL A 148 -16.14 16.41 -0.92
C VAL A 148 -15.47 17.31 -1.96
N LYS A 149 -15.65 18.62 -1.78
CA LYS A 149 -14.91 19.65 -2.53
C LYS A 149 -14.25 20.62 -1.56
N VAL A 150 -12.94 20.77 -1.67
CA VAL A 150 -12.15 21.77 -0.92
C VAL A 150 -12.11 23.06 -1.72
N LEU A 151 -12.46 24.15 -1.05
CA LEU A 151 -12.63 25.50 -1.64
C LEU A 151 -11.42 26.39 -1.33
N ASP A 152 -11.27 27.46 -2.10
CA ASP A 152 -10.43 28.63 -1.78
C ASP A 152 -8.94 28.37 -1.46
N PHE A 153 -8.24 27.57 -2.30
CA PHE A 153 -6.81 27.36 -2.19
C PHE A 153 -6.01 28.66 -2.31
N GLY A 154 -5.17 28.94 -1.29
CA GLY A 154 -4.14 29.97 -1.33
C GLY A 154 -4.61 31.44 -1.32
N LEU A 155 -5.91 31.73 -1.43
CA LEU A 155 -6.44 33.08 -1.61
C LEU A 155 -6.42 33.94 -0.33
N ALA A 156 -6.03 33.42 0.83
CA ALA A 156 -6.35 34.00 2.15
C ALA A 156 -5.31 34.97 2.74
N LYS A 157 -4.11 35.15 2.20
CA LYS A 157 -3.05 35.96 2.87
C LYS A 157 -2.43 37.08 2.05
N LEU A 158 -3.25 37.90 1.41
CA LEU A 158 -2.79 39.10 0.74
C LEU A 158 -2.84 40.38 1.60
N THR A 159 -3.31 40.28 2.86
CA THR A 159 -3.47 41.45 3.74
C THR A 159 -2.34 41.69 4.73
N GLY A 160 -1.26 40.89 4.70
CA GLY A 160 -0.09 41.05 5.58
C GLY A 160 1.16 41.53 4.84
N LYS A 161 1.51 42.80 5.00
CA LYS A 161 2.75 43.38 4.47
C LYS A 161 3.97 42.60 4.94
N ASN A 162 4.77 42.08 4.00
CA ASN A 162 6.17 41.78 4.23
C ASN A 162 6.97 43.09 4.16
N ASN A 163 7.27 43.70 5.31
CA ASN A 163 8.49 44.48 5.45
C ASN A 163 9.47 43.63 6.31
N ALA A 164 10.39 42.96 5.66
CA ALA A 164 11.61 42.51 6.29
C ALA A 164 12.37 43.74 6.77
N GLN A 165 12.74 43.73 8.06
CA GLN A 165 13.47 44.76 8.83
C GLN A 165 12.60 45.78 9.57
N ALA A 166 12.01 45.31 10.69
CA ALA A 166 11.79 46.15 11.91
C ALA A 166 11.36 45.23 13.07
N GLU A 167 12.23 45.12 14.03
CA GLU A 167 12.11 44.78 15.45
C GLU A 167 10.96 43.90 15.96
N ALA A 168 11.36 42.78 16.60
CA ALA A 168 10.52 41.67 17.07
C ALA A 168 9.43 42.02 18.12
N ASP A 169 9.38 43.24 18.64
CA ASP A 169 8.40 43.68 19.64
C ASP A 169 7.15 44.38 19.08
N ASP A 170 7.15 44.78 17.82
CA ASP A 170 6.05 45.54 17.21
C ASP A 170 5.08 44.69 16.39
N ALA A 171 5.48 43.45 16.03
CA ALA A 171 4.64 42.54 15.25
C ALA A 171 3.40 42.05 16.04
N THR A 172 3.56 41.82 17.35
CA THR A 172 2.43 41.41 18.24
C THR A 172 1.45 42.56 18.48
N ARG A 173 1.94 43.81 18.51
CA ARG A 173 1.08 45.00 18.69
C ARG A 173 0.35 45.42 17.41
N LYS A 174 0.85 45.10 16.20
CA LYS A 174 0.17 45.42 14.92
C LYS A 174 -0.92 44.40 14.54
N LEU A 175 -0.82 43.15 14.99
CA LEU A 175 -1.89 42.16 14.85
C LEU A 175 -3.12 42.46 15.73
N VAL A 176 -2.95 43.24 16.80
CA VAL A 176 -4.01 43.63 17.76
C VAL A 176 -4.79 44.87 17.30
N LYS A 177 -4.32 45.63 16.28
CA LYS A 177 -5.15 46.69 15.66
C LYS A 177 -6.04 46.05 14.59
N THR A 178 -7.14 45.50 15.06
CA THR A 178 -8.27 44.95 14.32
C THR A 178 -8.74 45.90 13.21
N SER A 179 -8.55 45.46 11.97
CA SER A 179 -9.44 45.92 10.91
C SER A 179 -10.83 45.31 11.18
N PRO A 180 -11.92 46.11 11.17
CA PRO A 180 -13.28 45.59 11.35
C PRO A 180 -13.57 44.59 10.20
N GLY A 181 -13.75 43.32 10.49
CA GLY A 181 -14.09 42.30 9.51
C GLY A 181 -13.38 40.92 9.66
N VAL A 182 -12.43 40.76 10.58
CA VAL A 182 -11.90 39.45 10.91
C VAL A 182 -12.88 38.74 11.84
N VAL A 183 -13.68 37.85 11.31
CA VAL A 183 -14.63 37.03 12.07
C VAL A 183 -13.83 36.15 13.04
N MET A 184 -14.21 36.17 14.31
CA MET A 184 -13.57 35.47 15.45
C MET A 184 -13.32 33.96 15.21
N GLY A 185 -13.99 33.34 14.24
CA GLY A 185 -13.87 31.88 13.94
C GLY A 185 -12.64 31.43 13.14
N THR A 186 -12.02 32.31 12.33
CA THR A 186 -10.92 31.90 11.41
C THR A 186 -9.59 31.61 12.14
N VAL A 187 -9.38 32.26 13.29
CA VAL A 187 -8.14 32.13 14.09
C VAL A 187 -7.98 30.72 14.69
N ASN A 188 -9.08 30.06 15.01
CA ASN A 188 -9.10 28.76 15.68
C ASN A 188 -8.43 27.63 14.87
N TYR A 189 -8.25 27.80 13.55
CA TYR A 189 -7.66 26.80 12.65
C TYR A 189 -6.23 27.11 12.22
N MET A 190 -5.62 28.18 12.76
CA MET A 190 -4.24 28.55 12.44
C MET A 190 -3.25 27.53 13.00
N SER A 191 -2.19 27.27 12.26
CA SER A 191 -1.05 26.54 12.78
C SER A 191 -0.16 27.40 13.69
N PRO A 192 0.67 26.81 14.58
CA PRO A 192 1.57 27.56 15.45
C PRO A 192 2.54 28.49 14.70
N GLU A 193 2.99 28.11 13.52
CA GLU A 193 3.83 28.93 12.65
C GLU A 193 3.07 30.09 12.04
N GLN A 194 1.81 29.88 11.66
CA GLN A 194 0.92 30.98 11.22
C GLN A 194 0.64 31.98 12.33
N ALA A 195 0.32 31.47 13.53
CA ALA A 195 0.10 32.30 14.71
C ALA A 195 1.33 33.13 15.10
N ARG A 196 2.55 32.63 14.81
CA ARG A 196 3.83 33.32 15.04
C ARG A 196 4.28 34.19 13.85
N GLY A 197 3.53 34.24 12.74
CA GLY A 197 3.93 34.95 11.52
C GLY A 197 5.16 34.39 10.81
N LYS A 198 5.50 33.13 11.02
CA LYS A 198 6.62 32.43 10.38
C LYS A 198 6.21 31.89 9.01
N GLU A 199 7.23 31.49 8.21
CA GLU A 199 6.99 30.82 6.94
C GLU A 199 6.18 29.53 7.13
N VAL A 200 5.24 29.30 6.21
CA VAL A 200 4.33 28.17 6.20
C VAL A 200 4.66 27.21 5.06
N ASP A 201 4.54 25.92 5.33
CA ASP A 201 4.69 24.85 4.35
C ASP A 201 3.48 23.89 4.41
N ALA A 202 3.49 22.80 3.65
CA ALA A 202 2.45 21.77 3.61
C ALA A 202 2.05 21.26 5.00
N ARG A 203 2.98 21.21 5.95
CA ARG A 203 2.74 20.74 7.33
C ARG A 203 1.90 21.72 8.16
N SER A 204 1.72 22.95 7.68
CA SER A 204 0.76 23.90 8.29
C SER A 204 -0.68 23.49 7.98
N ASP A 205 -0.95 23.02 6.75
CA ASP A 205 -2.27 22.49 6.38
C ASP A 205 -2.56 21.18 7.13
N VAL A 206 -1.55 20.34 7.36
CA VAL A 206 -1.66 19.11 8.20
C VAL A 206 -2.14 19.48 9.62
N PHE A 207 -1.63 20.55 10.21
CA PHE A 207 -2.06 20.99 11.54
C PHE A 207 -3.50 21.54 11.52
N SER A 208 -3.84 22.38 10.54
CA SER A 208 -5.21 22.93 10.37
C SER A 208 -6.22 21.81 10.09
N PHE A 209 -5.85 20.83 9.29
CA PHE A 209 -6.64 19.60 9.07
C PHE A 209 -6.83 18.82 10.39
N GLY A 210 -5.79 18.70 11.20
CA GLY A 210 -5.86 18.08 12.52
C GLY A 210 -6.86 18.77 13.46
N ILE A 211 -6.96 20.11 13.40
CA ILE A 211 -7.98 20.87 14.16
C ILE A 211 -9.38 20.54 13.66
N VAL A 212 -9.60 20.53 12.33
CA VAL A 212 -10.89 20.17 11.74
C VAL A 212 -11.29 18.75 12.14
N LEU A 213 -10.38 17.79 12.04
CA LEU A 213 -10.61 16.41 12.43
C LEU A 213 -10.94 16.28 13.94
N TYR A 214 -10.19 16.99 14.79
CA TYR A 214 -10.47 17.03 16.22
C TYR A 214 -11.88 17.58 16.50
N GLU A 215 -12.26 18.69 15.84
CA GLU A 215 -13.58 19.31 16.02
C GLU A 215 -14.71 18.38 15.57
N ILE A 216 -14.58 17.68 14.46
CA ILE A 216 -15.57 16.70 13.98
C ILE A 216 -15.79 15.62 15.04
N LEU A 217 -14.71 15.13 15.66
CA LEU A 217 -14.72 14.00 16.59
C LEU A 217 -15.14 14.39 18.01
N ALA A 218 -14.72 15.57 18.48
CA ALA A 218 -14.96 16.04 19.85
C ALA A 218 -16.15 17.01 19.98
N GLY A 219 -16.70 17.49 18.84
CA GLY A 219 -17.76 18.51 18.83
C GLY A 219 -17.31 19.90 19.22
N GLN A 220 -16.02 20.09 19.50
CA GLN A 220 -15.42 21.38 19.89
C GLN A 220 -13.99 21.49 19.37
N VAL A 221 -13.51 22.73 19.18
CA VAL A 221 -12.14 22.98 18.75
C VAL A 221 -11.11 22.62 19.85
N PRO A 222 -9.91 22.16 19.51
CA PRO A 222 -8.89 21.75 20.49
C PRO A 222 -8.24 22.93 21.24
N PHE A 223 -8.35 24.14 20.70
CA PHE A 223 -7.77 25.36 21.27
C PHE A 223 -8.84 26.44 21.32
N SER A 224 -9.14 26.92 22.51
CA SER A 224 -10.17 27.95 22.79
C SER A 224 -9.64 28.97 23.79
N GLY A 225 -10.28 30.15 23.82
CA GLY A 225 -9.96 31.25 24.75
C GLY A 225 -11.05 32.31 24.70
N GLU A 226 -11.10 33.18 25.73
CA GLU A 226 -12.08 34.26 25.80
C GLU A 226 -11.80 35.38 24.78
N THR A 227 -10.52 35.56 24.44
CA THR A 227 -10.06 36.52 23.45
C THR A 227 -9.32 35.87 22.31
N MET A 228 -9.18 36.57 21.18
CA MET A 228 -8.37 36.15 20.05
C MET A 228 -6.90 35.89 20.48
N THR A 229 -6.37 36.67 21.40
CA THR A 229 -5.00 36.53 21.92
C THR A 229 -4.87 35.25 22.73
N ASP A 230 -5.88 34.88 23.51
CA ASP A 230 -5.88 33.62 24.29
C ASP A 230 -5.90 32.40 23.38
N VAL A 231 -6.71 32.45 22.29
CA VAL A 231 -6.74 31.38 21.28
C VAL A 231 -5.37 31.24 20.61
N LEU A 232 -4.73 32.34 20.21
CA LEU A 232 -3.39 32.29 19.62
C LEU A 232 -2.35 31.74 20.61
N ALA A 233 -2.42 32.15 21.88
CA ALA A 233 -1.55 31.66 22.93
C ALA A 233 -1.76 30.13 23.14
N ALA A 234 -2.99 29.67 23.14
CA ALA A 234 -3.33 28.24 23.24
C ALA A 234 -2.82 27.44 22.05
N ILE A 235 -2.98 27.94 20.83
CA ILE A 235 -2.44 27.29 19.61
C ILE A 235 -0.90 27.16 19.70
N ILE A 236 -0.23 28.17 20.23
CA ILE A 236 1.23 28.21 20.31
C ILE A 236 1.79 27.32 21.41
N ASN A 237 1.15 27.28 22.59
CA ASN A 237 1.77 26.78 23.81
C ASN A 237 1.01 25.64 24.48
N SER A 238 -0.32 25.52 24.31
CA SER A 238 -1.11 24.53 25.04
C SER A 238 -1.26 23.24 24.27
N GLU A 239 -1.16 22.09 24.93
CA GLU A 239 -1.53 20.80 24.33
C GLU A 239 -3.06 20.69 24.22
N PRO A 240 -3.60 20.04 23.17
CA PRO A 240 -5.04 19.83 23.05
C PRO A 240 -5.53 18.88 24.15
N GLN A 241 -6.78 19.04 24.57
CA GLN A 241 -7.40 18.07 25.47
C GLN A 241 -7.37 16.67 24.82
N PRO A 242 -6.95 15.61 25.52
CA PRO A 242 -6.91 14.29 24.95
C PRO A 242 -8.28 13.81 24.47
N LEU A 243 -8.39 13.35 23.20
CA LEU A 243 -9.64 12.82 22.64
C LEU A 243 -10.22 11.66 23.45
N ALA A 244 -9.38 10.92 24.18
CA ALA A 244 -9.84 9.87 25.09
C ALA A 244 -10.81 10.38 26.17
N ASN A 245 -10.73 11.65 26.55
CA ASN A 245 -11.61 12.28 27.55
C ASN A 245 -12.92 12.80 26.94
N CYS A 246 -12.88 13.24 25.68
CA CYS A 246 -14.04 13.82 24.98
C CYS A 246 -14.82 12.78 24.19
N ALA A 247 -14.15 11.76 23.64
CA ALA A 247 -14.71 10.74 22.79
C ALA A 247 -14.00 9.37 23.05
N PRO A 248 -14.27 8.71 24.20
CA PRO A 248 -13.57 7.50 24.62
C PRO A 248 -13.81 6.28 23.69
N HIS A 249 -14.91 6.29 22.94
CA HIS A 249 -15.30 5.22 22.00
C HIS A 249 -14.51 5.21 20.69
N LEU A 250 -13.70 6.26 20.42
CA LEU A 250 -12.95 6.34 19.17
C LEU A 250 -11.79 5.32 19.13
N PRO A 251 -11.48 4.77 17.94
CA PRO A 251 -10.34 3.88 17.75
C PRO A 251 -9.03 4.50 18.25
N ARG A 252 -8.16 3.67 18.81
CA ARG A 252 -6.84 4.11 19.30
C ARG A 252 -6.01 4.75 18.20
N GLU A 253 -6.09 4.18 16.99
CA GLU A 253 -5.34 4.63 15.84
C GLU A 253 -5.80 6.02 15.37
N LEU A 254 -7.10 6.31 15.32
CA LEU A 254 -7.60 7.64 15.00
C LEU A 254 -7.11 8.70 16.00
N ARG A 255 -7.09 8.35 17.29
CA ARG A 255 -6.52 9.23 18.33
C ARG A 255 -5.03 9.49 18.13
N ARG A 256 -4.27 8.48 17.67
CA ARG A 256 -2.86 8.61 17.30
C ARG A 256 -2.67 9.58 16.13
N ILE A 257 -3.48 9.41 15.07
CA ILE A 257 -3.45 10.29 13.88
C ILE A 257 -3.68 11.74 14.28
N VAL A 258 -4.76 12.02 15.02
CA VAL A 258 -5.07 13.40 15.47
C VAL A 258 -3.94 13.97 16.33
N ASN A 259 -3.43 13.22 17.29
CA ASN A 259 -2.34 13.67 18.15
C ASN A 259 -1.05 13.98 17.36
N LYS A 260 -0.77 13.24 16.28
CA LYS A 260 0.39 13.46 15.43
C LYS A 260 0.21 14.72 14.56
N THR A 261 -0.98 14.97 14.02
CA THR A 261 -1.26 16.19 13.25
C THR A 261 -1.15 17.46 14.10
N LEU A 262 -1.56 17.42 15.37
CA LEU A 262 -1.59 18.56 16.29
C LEU A 262 -0.28 18.83 17.04
N LYS A 263 0.83 18.17 16.69
CA LYS A 263 2.15 18.46 17.27
C LYS A 263 2.58 19.89 17.00
N LYS A 264 3.07 20.58 18.03
CA LYS A 264 3.46 22.01 17.93
C LYS A 264 4.68 22.20 17.03
N LYS A 265 5.65 21.29 17.10
CA LYS A 265 6.83 21.30 16.23
C LYS A 265 6.49 20.61 14.89
N ARG A 266 6.78 21.28 13.76
CA ARG A 266 6.48 20.77 12.42
C ARG A 266 7.15 19.41 12.14
N GLU A 267 8.35 19.22 12.65
CA GLU A 267 9.16 18.01 12.46
C GLU A 267 8.57 16.78 13.15
N GLN A 268 7.65 16.97 14.10
CA GLN A 268 6.95 15.90 14.81
C GLN A 268 5.59 15.53 14.20
N ARG A 269 5.13 16.30 13.20
CA ARG A 269 3.92 16.01 12.43
C ARG A 269 4.20 14.99 11.33
N TYR A 270 3.22 14.76 10.47
CA TYR A 270 3.43 14.04 9.21
C TYR A 270 4.37 14.84 8.32
N HIS A 271 5.30 14.16 7.63
CA HIS A 271 6.23 14.80 6.71
C HIS A 271 5.52 15.29 5.46
N SER A 272 4.55 14.52 4.99
CA SER A 272 3.70 14.83 3.85
C SER A 272 2.22 14.57 4.16
N THR A 273 1.33 15.11 3.34
CA THR A 273 -0.10 14.81 3.43
C THR A 273 -0.40 13.42 2.88
N GLU A 274 0.44 12.88 2.00
CA GLU A 274 0.38 11.49 1.52
C GLU A 274 0.57 10.49 2.67
N ASP A 275 1.51 10.74 3.60
CA ASP A 275 1.69 9.90 4.79
C ASP A 275 0.46 9.93 5.71
N LEU A 276 -0.14 11.11 5.90
CA LEU A 276 -1.39 11.26 6.64
C LEU A 276 -2.56 10.52 5.96
N LEU A 277 -2.66 10.65 4.64
CA LEU A 277 -3.68 9.98 3.83
C LEU A 277 -3.54 8.45 3.91
N GLY A 278 -2.31 7.94 3.90
CA GLY A 278 -2.01 6.53 4.12
C GLY A 278 -2.59 6.02 5.43
N ASP A 279 -2.23 6.65 6.56
CA ASP A 279 -2.72 6.29 7.89
C ASP A 279 -4.27 6.36 7.99
N LEU A 280 -4.92 7.33 7.33
CA LEU A 280 -6.39 7.45 7.32
C LEU A 280 -7.07 6.35 6.49
N LYS A 281 -6.49 5.97 5.36
CA LYS A 281 -7.00 4.86 4.53
C LYS A 281 -6.83 3.53 5.22
N ASP A 282 -5.69 3.30 5.85
CA ASP A 282 -5.43 2.09 6.63
C ASP A 282 -6.43 1.94 7.79
N LEU A 283 -6.73 3.04 8.50
CA LEU A 283 -7.75 3.06 9.55
C LEU A 283 -9.15 2.75 8.99
N ARG A 284 -9.54 3.34 7.85
CA ARG A 284 -10.83 3.05 7.22
C ARG A 284 -10.96 1.57 6.86
N ASP A 285 -9.92 1.02 6.26
CA ASP A 285 -9.89 -0.36 5.81
C ASP A 285 -9.95 -1.33 7.01
N GLU A 286 -9.28 -1.00 8.14
CA GLU A 286 -9.38 -1.71 9.42
C GLU A 286 -10.81 -1.68 9.98
N MET A 287 -11.46 -0.52 9.99
CA MET A 287 -12.81 -0.35 10.50
C MET A 287 -13.89 -1.00 9.61
N LEU A 288 -13.72 -0.96 8.28
CA LEU A 288 -14.60 -1.69 7.37
C LEU A 288 -14.52 -3.20 7.59
N LEU A 289 -13.36 -3.68 7.99
CA LEU A 289 -13.15 -5.07 8.38
C LEU A 289 -13.91 -5.38 9.70
N GLU A 290 -13.75 -4.53 10.73
CA GLU A 290 -14.44 -4.69 12.01
C GLU A 290 -15.98 -4.63 11.87
N ALA A 291 -16.51 -3.68 11.10
CA ALA A 291 -17.96 -3.54 10.89
C ALA A 291 -18.58 -4.73 10.14
N LYS A 292 -17.85 -5.35 9.20
CA LYS A 292 -18.28 -6.59 8.56
C LYS A 292 -18.29 -7.78 9.53
N LEU A 293 -17.41 -7.77 10.52
CA LEU A 293 -17.34 -8.79 11.56
C LEU A 293 -18.50 -8.71 12.55
N GLU A 294 -18.94 -7.52 12.91
CA GLU A 294 -20.08 -7.30 13.82
C GLU A 294 -21.43 -7.67 13.18
N GLN A 295 -21.58 -7.52 11.86
CA GLN A 295 -22.81 -7.86 11.14
C GLN A 295 -23.05 -9.38 10.99
N THR A 296 -22.02 -10.20 11.17
CA THR A 296 -22.14 -11.67 11.13
C THR A 296 -22.37 -12.31 12.51
N ALA A 297 -22.31 -11.56 13.59
CA ALA A 297 -22.52 -12.04 14.95
C ALA A 297 -23.95 -11.80 15.44
N ALA A 298 -24.92 -12.65 15.08
CA ALA A 298 -26.22 -12.76 15.77
C ALA A 298 -26.16 -13.82 16.89
N PRO A 299 -26.95 -13.68 18.00
CA PRO A 299 -26.52 -14.13 19.29
C PRO A 299 -26.97 -15.55 19.64
N ASN A 300 -26.03 -16.37 20.12
CA ASN A 300 -26.37 -17.40 21.13
C ASN A 300 -25.17 -17.62 22.05
N LYS A 301 -25.25 -17.10 23.28
CA LYS A 301 -24.35 -17.48 24.37
C LYS A 301 -24.76 -18.86 24.94
N PRO A 302 -23.77 -19.69 25.29
CA PRO A 302 -23.67 -20.08 26.67
C PRO A 302 -22.31 -19.71 27.29
N ASP A 303 -22.41 -19.29 28.53
CA ASP A 303 -21.41 -18.99 29.49
C ASP A 303 -20.49 -20.20 29.76
N MET A 304 -19.16 -20.00 29.55
CA MET A 304 -18.15 -20.85 30.21
C MET A 304 -16.94 -20.00 30.59
N SER A 305 -16.99 -19.57 31.84
CA SER A 305 -15.82 -19.08 32.59
C SER A 305 -14.82 -20.22 32.83
N GLN A 306 -13.54 -19.87 32.71
CA GLN A 306 -12.35 -20.57 33.17
C GLN A 306 -11.85 -21.78 32.38
N ILE A 307 -10.93 -21.51 31.45
CA ILE A 307 -9.68 -22.26 31.31
C ILE A 307 -8.66 -21.29 30.70
N SER A 308 -7.66 -20.91 31.49
CA SER A 308 -6.53 -20.10 31.08
C SER A 308 -5.55 -20.93 30.25
N SER A 309 -5.46 -20.67 28.96
CA SER A 309 -4.38 -21.15 28.10
C SER A 309 -3.24 -20.11 28.09
N PRO A 310 -1.98 -20.50 28.06
CA PRO A 310 -0.88 -19.57 28.05
C PRO A 310 -0.88 -18.77 26.75
N ARG A 311 -1.22 -17.50 26.84
CA ARG A 311 -1.06 -16.55 25.74
C ARG A 311 0.42 -16.39 25.45
N ILE A 312 0.83 -16.65 24.22
CA ILE A 312 2.11 -16.19 23.71
C ILE A 312 2.08 -14.66 23.82
N SER A 313 2.88 -14.14 24.74
CA SER A 313 3.05 -12.70 24.89
C SER A 313 3.77 -12.18 23.65
N THR A 314 3.03 -11.51 22.76
CA THR A 314 3.60 -10.68 21.72
C THR A 314 4.29 -9.49 22.37
N SER A 315 5.59 -9.63 22.64
CA SER A 315 6.46 -8.49 22.92
C SER A 315 6.53 -7.64 21.65
N SER A 316 6.11 -6.40 21.79
CA SER A 316 6.21 -5.33 20.80
C SER A 316 7.63 -5.21 20.28
N GLY A 317 7.84 -5.49 18.99
CA GLY A 317 9.12 -5.23 18.32
C GLY A 317 9.17 -5.89 16.95
N SER A 318 9.12 -5.07 15.91
CA SER A 318 9.40 -5.38 14.49
C SER A 318 8.79 -6.69 13.98
N GLY A 319 7.64 -6.59 13.32
CA GLY A 319 6.87 -7.73 12.84
C GLY A 319 7.52 -8.49 11.69
N ILE A 320 8.42 -9.40 12.01
CA ILE A 320 8.71 -10.55 11.16
C ILE A 320 7.80 -11.65 11.67
N LYS A 321 6.80 -12.02 10.87
CA LYS A 321 5.96 -13.19 11.14
C LYS A 321 6.86 -14.42 11.12
N ASP A 322 6.73 -15.26 12.15
CA ASP A 322 7.58 -16.43 12.29
C ASP A 322 7.24 -17.46 11.21
N ALA A 323 8.20 -17.78 10.35
CA ALA A 323 8.03 -18.83 9.34
C ALA A 323 8.00 -20.21 10.01
N LEU A 324 7.13 -21.08 9.51
CA LEU A 324 6.93 -22.45 9.97
C LEU A 324 7.53 -23.44 8.96
N LEU A 325 8.29 -24.41 9.42
CA LEU A 325 8.79 -25.49 8.57
C LEU A 325 7.75 -26.60 8.47
N LEU A 326 7.50 -27.11 7.27
CA LEU A 326 6.71 -28.34 7.06
C LEU A 326 7.63 -29.54 6.93
N THR A 327 7.41 -30.57 7.75
CA THR A 327 8.06 -31.88 7.59
C THR A 327 7.27 -32.75 6.61
N GLU A 328 7.86 -33.86 6.18
CA GLU A 328 7.12 -34.87 5.43
C GLU A 328 6.10 -35.58 6.33
N PHE A 329 4.98 -36.02 5.72
CA PHE A 329 3.98 -36.79 6.44
C PHE A 329 4.50 -38.22 6.76
N ASP A 330 4.22 -38.67 7.98
CA ASP A 330 4.38 -40.07 8.33
C ASP A 330 3.14 -40.84 7.81
N ASN A 331 3.35 -41.54 6.68
CA ASN A 331 2.29 -42.26 6.00
C ASN A 331 2.35 -43.75 6.36
N SER A 332 1.39 -44.24 7.12
CA SER A 332 1.23 -45.64 7.48
C SER A 332 0.05 -46.33 6.79
N THR A 333 -0.53 -45.71 5.76
CA THR A 333 -1.65 -46.29 4.99
C THR A 333 -1.20 -47.34 3.99
N GLY A 334 0.09 -47.33 3.58
CA GLY A 334 0.60 -48.14 2.49
C GLY A 334 0.32 -47.57 1.08
N GLU A 335 -0.38 -46.45 0.97
CA GLU A 335 -0.72 -45.82 -0.30
C GLU A 335 0.28 -44.70 -0.62
N ALA A 336 1.13 -44.89 -1.62
CA ALA A 336 2.16 -43.94 -2.03
C ALA A 336 1.61 -42.62 -2.61
N ILE A 337 0.29 -42.51 -2.83
CA ILE A 337 -0.32 -41.28 -3.30
C ILE A 337 -0.27 -40.17 -2.23
N PHE A 338 -0.28 -40.54 -0.96
CA PHE A 338 -0.24 -39.59 0.13
C PHE A 338 1.15 -39.04 0.42
N ASP A 339 2.19 -39.73 -0.08
CA ASP A 339 3.59 -39.24 0.01
C ASP A 339 3.71 -37.90 -0.77
N GLN A 340 4.32 -36.90 -0.17
CA GLN A 340 4.50 -35.54 -0.72
C GLN A 340 3.20 -34.80 -1.09
N THR A 341 2.13 -35.51 -1.54
CA THR A 341 0.87 -34.91 -1.95
C THR A 341 0.20 -34.19 -0.76
N LEU A 342 0.16 -34.82 0.43
CA LEU A 342 -0.44 -34.19 1.62
C LEU A 342 0.38 -32.99 2.13
N LYS A 343 1.71 -33.05 2.04
CA LYS A 343 2.57 -31.90 2.37
C LYS A 343 2.29 -30.71 1.46
N MET A 344 2.16 -30.96 0.16
CA MET A 344 1.81 -29.92 -0.82
C MET A 344 0.42 -29.35 -0.53
N ALA A 345 -0.56 -30.20 -0.29
CA ALA A 345 -1.93 -29.79 0.08
C ALA A 345 -1.94 -28.94 1.35
N LEU A 346 -1.20 -29.34 2.38
CA LEU A 346 -1.06 -28.58 3.62
C LEU A 346 -0.39 -27.22 3.38
N ALA A 347 0.64 -27.19 2.54
CA ALA A 347 1.30 -25.92 2.17
C ALA A 347 0.32 -24.95 1.51
N PHE A 348 -0.54 -25.43 0.60
CA PHE A 348 -1.62 -24.62 0.01
C PHE A 348 -2.62 -24.10 1.05
N SER A 349 -3.08 -24.98 1.97
CA SER A 349 -4.02 -24.55 3.03
C SER A 349 -3.42 -23.50 3.94
N LEU A 350 -2.18 -23.65 4.34
CA LEU A 350 -1.49 -22.67 5.21
C LEU A 350 -1.15 -21.38 4.48
N ALA A 351 -0.83 -21.43 3.17
CA ALA A 351 -0.55 -20.25 2.35
C ALA A 351 -1.78 -19.36 2.10
N GLN A 352 -2.98 -19.81 2.42
CA GLN A 352 -4.19 -18.97 2.44
C GLN A 352 -4.17 -17.98 3.61
N SER A 353 -3.46 -18.31 4.70
CA SER A 353 -3.37 -17.44 5.86
C SER A 353 -2.46 -16.23 5.60
N PRO A 354 -2.91 -15.00 5.78
CA PRO A 354 -2.02 -13.83 5.79
C PRO A 354 -1.20 -13.73 7.08
N PHE A 355 -1.50 -14.58 8.07
CA PHE A 355 -0.88 -14.59 9.40
C PHE A 355 0.31 -15.56 9.48
N LEU A 356 0.26 -16.70 8.80
CA LEU A 356 1.32 -17.71 8.80
C LEU A 356 2.20 -17.56 7.56
N ASP A 357 3.47 -17.90 7.72
CA ASP A 357 4.41 -18.06 6.60
C ASP A 357 4.99 -19.47 6.59
N VAL A 358 5.06 -20.07 5.41
CA VAL A 358 5.65 -21.41 5.24
C VAL A 358 7.08 -21.25 4.74
N PHE A 359 8.04 -21.82 5.48
CA PHE A 359 9.44 -21.74 5.11
C PHE A 359 9.69 -22.42 3.76
N ALA A 360 10.18 -21.62 2.81
CA ALA A 360 10.28 -22.00 1.40
C ALA A 360 11.15 -23.24 1.18
N GLU A 361 10.69 -24.17 0.35
CA GLU A 361 11.38 -25.42 0.03
C GLU A 361 12.79 -25.20 -0.55
N ALA A 362 12.98 -24.13 -1.34
CA ALA A 362 14.29 -23.75 -1.85
C ALA A 362 15.30 -23.44 -0.74
N LYS A 363 14.84 -22.79 0.35
CA LYS A 363 15.66 -22.51 1.54
C LYS A 363 15.96 -23.80 2.34
N VAL A 364 15.00 -24.72 2.41
CA VAL A 364 15.22 -26.06 3.02
C VAL A 364 16.33 -26.80 2.28
N ARG A 365 16.26 -26.90 0.95
CA ARG A 365 17.26 -27.55 0.10
C ARG A 365 18.64 -26.90 0.24
N GLN A 366 18.71 -25.59 0.33
CA GLN A 366 19.96 -24.87 0.56
C GLN A 366 20.55 -25.17 1.94
N THR A 367 19.71 -25.22 2.97
CA THR A 367 20.13 -25.56 4.33
C THR A 367 20.72 -26.97 4.39
N LEU A 368 20.06 -27.92 3.72
CA LEU A 368 20.57 -29.30 3.60
C LEU A 368 21.96 -29.35 2.94
N ARG A 369 22.20 -28.59 1.87
CA ARG A 369 23.53 -28.48 1.25
C ARG A 369 24.58 -27.95 2.22
N TRP A 370 24.25 -26.92 3.01
CA TRP A 370 25.14 -26.38 4.05
C TRP A 370 25.41 -27.38 5.17
N MET A 371 24.46 -28.28 5.43
CA MET A 371 24.64 -29.40 6.38
C MET A 371 25.44 -30.56 5.79
N GLY A 372 25.85 -30.50 4.52
CA GLY A 372 26.51 -31.60 3.82
C GLY A 372 25.59 -32.77 3.51
N ARG A 373 24.25 -32.53 3.53
CA ARG A 373 23.23 -33.55 3.23
C ARG A 373 22.73 -33.41 1.79
N SER A 374 22.05 -34.46 1.32
CA SER A 374 21.37 -34.41 0.04
C SER A 374 20.28 -33.36 0.06
N PRO A 375 20.20 -32.46 -0.96
CA PRO A 375 19.12 -31.47 -1.04
C PRO A 375 17.73 -32.10 -1.22
N ASP A 376 17.65 -33.37 -1.56
CA ASP A 376 16.43 -34.16 -1.77
C ASP A 376 16.16 -35.12 -0.60
N GLU A 377 16.84 -34.95 0.53
CA GLU A 377 16.63 -35.77 1.71
C GLU A 377 15.26 -35.55 2.33
N ARG A 378 14.59 -36.64 2.71
CA ARG A 378 13.26 -36.58 3.35
C ARG A 378 13.35 -35.84 4.68
N ILE A 379 12.52 -34.80 4.87
CA ILE A 379 12.50 -34.01 6.07
C ILE A 379 11.68 -34.72 7.17
N THR A 380 12.36 -35.53 7.98
CA THR A 380 11.77 -36.10 9.19
C THR A 380 11.60 -35.06 10.29
N LYS A 381 10.93 -35.43 11.40
CA LYS A 381 10.77 -34.56 12.57
C LYS A 381 12.11 -34.10 13.14
N GLU A 382 13.09 -35.05 13.24
CA GLU A 382 14.41 -34.78 13.78
C GLU A 382 15.20 -33.83 12.86
N LEU A 383 15.17 -34.10 11.55
CA LEU A 383 15.83 -33.24 10.57
C LEU A 383 15.15 -31.85 10.47
N GLY A 384 13.82 -31.83 10.55
CA GLY A 384 13.04 -30.59 10.61
C GLY A 384 13.41 -29.73 11.82
N TYR A 385 13.55 -30.35 12.98
CA TYR A 385 14.03 -29.68 14.21
C TYR A 385 15.45 -29.09 14.00
N GLU A 386 16.38 -29.86 13.44
CA GLU A 386 17.75 -29.40 13.16
C GLU A 386 17.79 -28.23 12.17
N ILE A 387 16.98 -28.28 11.11
CA ILE A 387 16.84 -27.19 10.14
C ILE A 387 16.30 -25.92 10.83
N CYS A 388 15.26 -26.07 11.66
CA CYS A 388 14.68 -24.95 12.41
C CYS A 388 15.70 -24.26 13.31
N LEU A 389 16.50 -25.03 14.05
CA LEU A 389 17.57 -24.47 14.91
C LEU A 389 18.58 -23.65 14.10
N ARG A 390 19.00 -24.16 12.94
CA ARG A 390 20.00 -23.49 12.08
C ARG A 390 19.46 -22.23 11.39
N GLN A 391 18.17 -22.22 11.08
CA GLN A 391 17.50 -21.12 10.40
C GLN A 391 16.82 -20.14 11.39
N GLY A 392 16.86 -20.41 12.69
CA GLY A 392 16.22 -19.59 13.70
C GLY A 392 14.69 -19.61 13.64
N LEU A 393 14.11 -20.69 13.09
CA LEU A 393 12.65 -20.87 13.03
C LEU A 393 12.12 -21.27 14.40
N LYS A 394 10.94 -20.78 14.77
CA LYS A 394 10.35 -21.02 16.10
C LYS A 394 9.55 -22.30 16.20
N ALA A 395 9.02 -22.79 15.07
CA ALA A 395 8.20 -23.98 15.07
C ALA A 395 8.26 -24.74 13.74
N TYR A 396 7.92 -26.01 13.80
CA TYR A 396 7.66 -26.86 12.63
C TYR A 396 6.30 -27.55 12.77
N ILE A 397 5.70 -27.88 11.61
CA ILE A 397 4.46 -28.64 11.53
C ILE A 397 4.77 -30.03 10.99
N THR A 398 4.26 -31.04 11.68
CA THR A 398 4.34 -32.44 11.27
C THR A 398 2.95 -33.02 11.06
N GLY A 399 2.80 -33.91 10.10
CA GLY A 399 1.56 -34.62 9.80
C GLY A 399 1.71 -36.12 9.86
N THR A 400 0.65 -36.81 10.25
CA THR A 400 0.57 -38.29 10.15
C THR A 400 -0.72 -38.66 9.44
N ILE A 401 -0.71 -39.74 8.66
CA ILE A 401 -1.90 -40.36 8.09
C ILE A 401 -1.83 -41.88 8.30
N SER A 402 -2.92 -42.47 8.78
CA SER A 402 -3.08 -43.90 8.94
C SER A 402 -4.43 -44.34 8.40
N SER A 403 -4.60 -45.64 8.08
CA SER A 403 -5.88 -46.18 7.62
C SER A 403 -6.30 -47.40 8.46
N PHE A 404 -7.60 -47.49 8.67
CA PHE A 404 -8.26 -48.63 9.34
C PHE A 404 -9.46 -49.06 8.47
N GLY A 405 -9.23 -49.97 7.54
CA GLY A 405 -10.21 -50.29 6.50
C GLY A 405 -10.37 -49.12 5.52
N THR A 406 -11.60 -48.59 5.40
CA THR A 406 -11.91 -47.41 4.57
C THR A 406 -11.73 -46.10 5.30
N LEU A 407 -11.55 -46.13 6.63
CA LEU A 407 -11.39 -44.93 7.45
C LEU A 407 -9.93 -44.48 7.44
N TYR A 408 -9.71 -43.22 7.11
CA TYR A 408 -8.39 -42.55 7.21
C TYR A 408 -8.40 -41.60 8.40
N VAL A 409 -7.29 -41.54 9.09
CA VAL A 409 -7.08 -40.70 10.27
C VAL A 409 -5.87 -39.81 10.01
N LEU A 410 -6.11 -38.49 10.04
CA LEU A 410 -5.08 -37.46 9.88
C LEU A 410 -4.82 -36.77 11.21
N THR A 411 -3.55 -36.50 11.51
CA THR A 411 -3.15 -35.66 12.62
C THR A 411 -2.15 -34.62 12.14
N LEU A 412 -2.37 -33.37 12.47
CA LEU A 412 -1.40 -32.27 12.30
C LEU A 412 -0.95 -31.79 13.68
N GLU A 413 0.32 -31.50 13.84
CA GLU A 413 0.88 -30.97 15.07
C GLU A 413 1.94 -29.92 14.77
N ALA A 414 1.80 -28.74 15.40
CA ALA A 414 2.80 -27.71 15.41
C ALA A 414 3.63 -27.82 16.70
N VAL A 415 4.95 -27.85 16.59
CA VAL A 415 5.87 -28.06 17.70
C VAL A 415 6.80 -26.87 17.85
N ASN A 416 6.93 -26.35 19.06
CA ASN A 416 7.88 -25.30 19.41
C ASN A 416 9.30 -25.85 19.39
N VAL A 417 10.20 -25.24 18.64
CA VAL A 417 11.59 -25.70 18.52
C VAL A 417 12.40 -25.51 19.79
N GLN A 418 12.11 -24.48 20.59
CA GLN A 418 12.88 -24.17 21.81
C GLN A 418 12.49 -25.06 22.98
N THR A 419 11.19 -25.35 23.15
CA THR A 419 10.67 -26.12 24.29
C THR A 419 10.38 -27.56 23.97
N GLY A 420 10.22 -27.92 22.67
CA GLY A 420 9.75 -29.23 22.23
C GLY A 420 8.27 -29.50 22.51
N GLU A 421 7.55 -28.50 23.04
CA GLU A 421 6.13 -28.65 23.38
C GLU A 421 5.24 -28.43 22.16
N SER A 422 4.07 -29.10 22.17
CA SER A 422 3.04 -28.90 21.15
C SER A 422 2.39 -27.53 21.30
N LEU A 423 2.47 -26.70 20.26
CA LEU A 423 1.76 -25.41 20.16
C LEU A 423 0.29 -25.62 19.80
N GLY A 424 -0.03 -26.71 19.11
CA GLY A 424 -1.37 -27.09 18.73
C GLY A 424 -1.38 -28.41 18.00
N ARG A 425 -2.41 -29.22 18.23
CA ARG A 425 -2.63 -30.49 17.54
C ARG A 425 -4.07 -30.53 17.05
N GLN A 426 -4.26 -30.95 15.80
CA GLN A 426 -5.54 -31.20 15.17
C GLN A 426 -5.65 -32.63 14.69
N PHE A 427 -6.87 -33.17 14.75
CA PHE A 427 -7.18 -34.52 14.40
C PHE A 427 -8.46 -34.52 13.57
N GLU A 428 -8.44 -35.19 12.41
CA GLU A 428 -9.59 -35.33 11.53
C GLU A 428 -9.71 -36.74 10.95
N GLN A 429 -10.91 -37.13 10.54
CA GLN A 429 -11.20 -38.42 9.96
C GLN A 429 -11.82 -38.27 8.57
N ALA A 430 -11.46 -39.14 7.66
CA ALA A 430 -12.06 -39.26 6.34
C ALA A 430 -12.58 -40.69 6.15
N ASN A 431 -13.83 -40.82 5.69
CA ASN A 431 -14.47 -42.14 5.54
C ASN A 431 -14.10 -42.84 4.23
N SER A 432 -13.49 -42.07 3.31
CA SER A 432 -12.99 -42.57 2.04
C SER A 432 -11.70 -41.85 1.64
N ARG A 433 -11.01 -42.36 0.66
CA ARG A 433 -9.80 -41.77 0.09
C ARG A 433 -10.05 -40.39 -0.51
N GLU A 434 -11.22 -40.21 -1.12
CA GLU A 434 -11.62 -38.95 -1.77
C GLU A 434 -11.85 -37.83 -0.75
N GLU A 435 -12.24 -38.17 0.49
CA GLU A 435 -12.48 -37.20 1.57
C GLU A 435 -11.19 -36.76 2.30
N VAL A 436 -10.04 -37.39 2.01
CA VAL A 436 -8.77 -37.11 2.72
C VAL A 436 -8.33 -35.65 2.55
N LEU A 437 -8.50 -35.05 1.37
CA LEU A 437 -8.15 -33.62 1.16
C LEU A 437 -9.04 -32.70 1.95
N ALA A 438 -10.35 -32.96 2.02
CA ALA A 438 -11.29 -32.18 2.82
C ALA A 438 -10.95 -32.26 4.32
N ALA A 439 -10.67 -33.46 4.83
CA ALA A 439 -10.24 -33.66 6.21
C ALA A 439 -8.91 -32.95 6.51
N LEU A 440 -7.95 -32.99 5.58
CA LEU A 440 -6.69 -32.23 5.72
C LEU A 440 -6.93 -30.72 5.78
N GLY A 441 -7.84 -30.19 4.95
CA GLY A 441 -8.24 -28.79 4.97
C GLY A 441 -8.81 -28.39 6.34
N GLN A 442 -9.75 -29.18 6.87
CA GLN A 442 -10.32 -28.95 8.21
C GLN A 442 -9.26 -29.01 9.32
N ALA A 443 -8.34 -29.98 9.26
CA ALA A 443 -7.23 -30.06 10.20
C ALA A 443 -6.31 -28.84 10.12
N ALA A 444 -6.01 -28.36 8.92
CA ALA A 444 -5.19 -27.16 8.72
C ALA A 444 -5.88 -25.91 9.28
N THR A 445 -7.16 -25.72 9.01
CA THR A 445 -8.00 -24.63 9.55
C THR A 445 -7.99 -24.62 11.07
N GLY A 446 -8.28 -25.76 11.72
CA GLY A 446 -8.25 -25.87 13.17
C GLY A 446 -6.85 -25.69 13.77
N LEU A 447 -5.78 -26.04 13.03
CA LEU A 447 -4.40 -25.76 13.47
C LEU A 447 -4.08 -24.28 13.39
N ARG A 448 -4.51 -23.55 12.35
CA ARG A 448 -4.36 -22.10 12.18
C ARG A 448 -4.99 -21.34 13.35
N GLU A 449 -6.20 -21.74 13.77
CA GLU A 449 -6.89 -21.18 14.95
C GLU A 449 -6.07 -21.38 16.23
N LYS A 450 -5.54 -22.59 16.46
CA LYS A 450 -4.71 -22.90 17.64
C LYS A 450 -3.38 -22.14 17.64
N LEU A 451 -2.86 -21.81 16.49
CA LEU A 451 -1.65 -20.99 16.33
C LEU A 451 -1.92 -19.49 16.49
N GLY A 452 -3.18 -19.09 16.73
CA GLY A 452 -3.57 -17.74 17.09
C GLY A 452 -4.07 -16.88 15.92
N GLU A 453 -4.36 -17.49 14.76
CA GLU A 453 -5.07 -16.80 13.70
C GLU A 453 -6.52 -16.52 14.13
N SER A 454 -7.01 -15.30 13.86
CA SER A 454 -8.38 -14.93 14.26
C SER A 454 -9.41 -15.67 13.41
N LEU A 455 -10.57 -16.01 13.99
CA LEU A 455 -11.69 -16.61 13.28
C LEU A 455 -12.09 -15.78 12.05
N SER A 456 -12.08 -14.47 12.16
CA SER A 456 -12.39 -13.57 11.06
C SER A 456 -11.37 -13.64 9.90
N SER A 457 -10.09 -13.85 10.19
CA SER A 457 -9.09 -14.10 9.16
C SER A 457 -9.37 -15.44 8.47
N ILE A 458 -9.64 -16.46 9.24
CA ILE A 458 -9.97 -17.80 8.72
C ILE A 458 -11.23 -17.72 7.84
N GLU A 459 -12.34 -17.15 8.32
CA GLU A 459 -13.58 -17.01 7.54
C GLU A 459 -13.36 -16.22 6.23
N LYS A 460 -12.49 -15.24 6.24
CA LYS A 460 -12.22 -14.42 5.05
C LYS A 460 -11.33 -15.13 4.01
N PHE A 461 -10.32 -15.86 4.46
CA PHE A 461 -9.28 -16.37 3.59
C PHE A 461 -9.29 -17.89 3.40
N ASP A 462 -10.05 -18.62 4.22
CA ASP A 462 -10.10 -20.07 4.16
C ASP A 462 -11.12 -20.55 3.13
N ILE A 463 -10.61 -21.08 2.04
CA ILE A 463 -11.41 -21.76 1.02
C ILE A 463 -11.14 -23.25 1.14
N PRO A 464 -12.16 -24.13 1.10
CA PRO A 464 -11.93 -25.57 1.12
C PRO A 464 -10.88 -25.97 0.08
N ILE A 465 -9.94 -26.81 0.48
CA ILE A 465 -8.73 -27.12 -0.30
C ILE A 465 -9.07 -27.69 -1.68
N GLU A 466 -10.18 -28.41 -1.80
CA GLU A 466 -10.68 -28.99 -3.04
C GLU A 466 -11.08 -27.91 -4.07
N TYR A 467 -11.49 -26.74 -3.60
CA TYR A 467 -11.78 -25.58 -4.46
C TYR A 467 -10.54 -24.75 -4.70
N ALA A 468 -9.72 -24.53 -3.65
CA ALA A 468 -8.49 -23.74 -3.76
C ALA A 468 -7.42 -24.41 -4.63
N THR A 469 -7.48 -25.72 -4.80
CA THR A 469 -6.54 -26.53 -5.60
C THR A 469 -7.30 -27.42 -6.57
N THR A 470 -7.54 -28.68 -6.19
CA THR A 470 -8.26 -29.70 -6.93
C THR A 470 -8.86 -30.72 -5.98
N SER A 471 -10.02 -31.31 -6.33
CA SER A 471 -10.59 -32.45 -5.62
C SER A 471 -9.92 -33.78 -6.00
N SER A 472 -9.09 -33.80 -7.05
CA SER A 472 -8.40 -34.99 -7.53
C SER A 472 -7.03 -35.15 -6.88
N LEU A 473 -6.88 -36.15 -6.00
CA LEU A 473 -5.58 -36.53 -5.42
C LEU A 473 -4.54 -36.84 -6.48
N GLU A 474 -4.93 -37.47 -7.59
CA GLU A 474 -4.06 -37.80 -8.71
C GLU A 474 -3.57 -36.53 -9.43
N ALA A 475 -4.45 -35.55 -9.66
CA ALA A 475 -4.07 -34.27 -10.27
C ALA A 475 -3.12 -33.51 -9.34
N LEU A 476 -3.40 -33.48 -8.03
CA LEU A 476 -2.54 -32.83 -7.05
C LEU A 476 -1.16 -33.52 -6.94
N LYS A 477 -1.12 -34.86 -7.00
CA LYS A 477 0.15 -35.61 -7.05
C LYS A 477 0.99 -35.25 -8.27
N LEU A 478 0.36 -35.16 -9.44
CA LEU A 478 1.06 -34.77 -10.67
C LEU A 478 1.58 -33.33 -10.57
N PHE A 479 0.78 -32.43 -10.01
CA PHE A 479 1.21 -31.05 -9.75
C PHE A 479 2.40 -31.02 -8.77
N SER A 480 2.36 -31.79 -7.68
CA SER A 480 3.45 -31.89 -6.71
C SER A 480 4.76 -32.39 -7.34
N LEU A 481 4.69 -33.43 -8.18
CA LEU A 481 5.85 -33.94 -8.93
C LEU A 481 6.42 -32.88 -9.90
N GLY A 482 5.55 -32.15 -10.61
CA GLY A 482 5.96 -31.06 -11.48
C GLY A 482 6.66 -29.94 -10.71
N HIS A 483 6.11 -29.55 -9.56
CA HIS A 483 6.67 -28.53 -8.68
C HIS A 483 8.03 -28.96 -8.09
N GLU A 484 8.18 -30.23 -7.72
CA GLU A 484 9.46 -30.77 -7.26
C GLU A 484 10.54 -30.69 -8.36
N LEU A 485 10.19 -31.00 -9.61
CA LEU A 485 11.12 -30.85 -10.74
C LEU A 485 11.53 -29.39 -10.95
N GLN A 486 10.61 -28.43 -10.82
CA GLN A 486 10.96 -27.01 -10.86
C GLN A 486 11.95 -26.63 -9.77
N ASN A 487 11.69 -27.06 -8.52
CA ASN A 487 12.60 -26.83 -7.40
C ASN A 487 13.99 -27.44 -7.59
N LYS A 488 14.10 -28.49 -8.41
CA LYS A 488 15.37 -29.12 -8.84
C LYS A 488 16.04 -28.41 -10.03
N GLY A 489 15.46 -27.31 -10.52
CA GLY A 489 15.94 -26.59 -11.71
C GLY A 489 15.59 -27.27 -13.05
N LYS A 490 14.79 -28.35 -13.02
CA LYS A 490 14.36 -29.14 -14.17
C LYS A 490 13.03 -28.63 -14.73
N THR A 491 12.96 -27.32 -14.97
CA THR A 491 11.73 -26.60 -15.30
C THR A 491 11.01 -27.17 -16.53
N LEU A 492 11.74 -27.51 -17.59
CA LEU A 492 11.12 -28.08 -18.81
C LEU A 492 10.59 -29.49 -18.58
N GLU A 493 11.25 -30.29 -17.73
CA GLU A 493 10.79 -31.63 -17.39
C GLU A 493 9.48 -31.61 -16.57
N SER A 494 9.12 -30.49 -15.93
CA SER A 494 7.87 -30.35 -15.15
C SER A 494 6.63 -30.22 -16.03
N ILE A 495 6.74 -29.69 -17.26
CA ILE A 495 5.62 -29.38 -18.15
C ILE A 495 4.70 -30.59 -18.43
N PRO A 496 5.20 -31.80 -18.74
CA PRO A 496 4.33 -32.95 -18.97
C PRO A 496 3.47 -33.32 -17.75
N PHE A 497 3.99 -33.16 -16.53
CA PHE A 497 3.26 -33.45 -15.30
C PHE A 497 2.12 -32.45 -15.10
N TYR A 498 2.36 -31.17 -15.32
CA TYR A 498 1.34 -30.13 -15.25
C TYR A 498 0.24 -30.34 -16.30
N LYS A 499 0.61 -30.69 -17.55
CA LYS A 499 -0.38 -31.00 -18.59
C LYS A 499 -1.27 -32.18 -18.20
N LYS A 500 -0.67 -33.26 -17.67
CA LYS A 500 -1.45 -34.40 -17.18
C LYS A 500 -2.35 -34.06 -15.99
N ALA A 501 -1.92 -33.17 -15.09
CA ALA A 501 -2.77 -32.68 -14.01
C ALA A 501 -4.01 -31.96 -14.57
N LEU A 502 -3.86 -31.14 -15.62
CA LEU A 502 -4.96 -30.47 -16.30
C LEU A 502 -5.86 -31.42 -17.13
N GLU A 503 -5.36 -32.57 -17.58
CA GLU A 503 -6.19 -33.61 -18.20
C GLU A 503 -7.13 -34.24 -17.16
N LEU A 504 -6.67 -34.38 -15.91
CA LEU A 504 -7.49 -34.92 -14.81
C LEU A 504 -8.42 -33.87 -14.19
N ASP A 505 -7.96 -32.63 -14.07
CA ASP A 505 -8.76 -31.50 -13.60
C ASP A 505 -8.53 -30.23 -14.46
N PRO A 506 -9.40 -30.02 -15.45
CA PRO A 506 -9.30 -28.84 -16.33
C PRO A 506 -9.54 -27.48 -15.67
N LYS A 507 -9.98 -27.46 -14.39
CA LYS A 507 -10.22 -26.22 -13.65
C LYS A 507 -9.12 -25.88 -12.66
N PHE A 508 -8.05 -26.64 -12.61
CA PHE A 508 -6.94 -26.43 -11.67
C PHE A 508 -6.15 -25.17 -12.01
N SER A 509 -6.61 -24.01 -11.53
CA SER A 509 -6.10 -22.67 -11.86
C SER A 509 -4.61 -22.48 -11.53
N SER A 510 -4.12 -23.05 -10.41
CA SER A 510 -2.70 -22.95 -10.00
C SER A 510 -1.76 -23.64 -11.00
N VAL A 511 -2.21 -24.72 -11.64
CA VAL A 511 -1.41 -25.40 -12.68
C VAL A 511 -1.27 -24.52 -13.92
N TYR A 512 -2.36 -23.90 -14.38
CA TYR A 512 -2.30 -22.93 -15.48
C TYR A 512 -1.37 -21.77 -15.18
N SER A 513 -1.49 -21.19 -13.99
CA SER A 513 -0.65 -20.09 -13.54
C SER A 513 0.85 -20.50 -13.50
N GLY A 514 1.16 -21.68 -12.96
CA GLY A 514 2.53 -22.23 -12.96
C GLY A 514 3.08 -22.44 -14.38
N LEU A 515 2.29 -23.05 -15.28
CA LEU A 515 2.67 -23.25 -16.69
C LEU A 515 2.90 -21.92 -17.43
N ALA A 516 2.05 -20.92 -17.19
CA ALA A 516 2.20 -19.62 -17.83
C ALA A 516 3.55 -18.97 -17.48
N VAL A 517 3.95 -19.03 -16.21
CA VAL A 517 5.27 -18.53 -15.76
C VAL A 517 6.41 -19.32 -16.40
N ILE A 518 6.30 -20.66 -16.51
CA ILE A 518 7.31 -21.48 -17.20
C ILE A 518 7.44 -21.05 -18.66
N TYR A 519 6.33 -20.90 -19.37
CA TYR A 519 6.33 -20.49 -20.77
C TYR A 519 6.91 -19.08 -20.96
N ALA A 520 6.60 -18.14 -20.08
CA ALA A 520 7.18 -16.80 -20.11
C ALA A 520 8.70 -16.83 -19.89
N ASN A 521 9.19 -17.56 -18.87
CA ASN A 521 10.61 -17.71 -18.57
C ASN A 521 11.38 -18.46 -19.67
N THR A 522 10.71 -19.22 -20.51
CA THR A 522 11.29 -19.93 -21.68
C THR A 522 11.01 -19.21 -22.99
N ASN A 523 10.63 -17.95 -22.94
CA ASN A 523 10.37 -17.09 -24.11
C ASN A 523 9.25 -17.58 -25.03
N GLN A 524 8.32 -18.38 -24.52
CA GLN A 524 7.16 -18.91 -25.23
C GLN A 524 5.91 -18.04 -24.96
N TRP A 525 6.00 -16.75 -25.29
CA TRP A 525 5.02 -15.72 -24.88
C TRP A 525 3.59 -16.04 -25.30
N LYS A 526 3.37 -16.58 -26.49
CA LYS A 526 2.02 -16.95 -26.95
C LYS A 526 1.38 -17.99 -26.02
N LEU A 527 2.14 -19.02 -25.66
CA LEU A 527 1.65 -20.06 -24.74
C LEU A 527 1.45 -19.50 -23.33
N ALA A 528 2.33 -18.59 -22.86
CA ALA A 528 2.17 -17.91 -21.59
C ALA A 528 0.87 -17.12 -21.52
N THR A 529 0.57 -16.31 -22.56
CA THR A 529 -0.65 -15.50 -22.67
C THR A 529 -1.91 -16.37 -22.69
N GLU A 530 -1.95 -17.41 -23.55
CA GLU A 530 -3.10 -18.32 -23.66
C GLU A 530 -3.34 -19.09 -22.34
N THR A 531 -2.25 -19.47 -21.68
CA THR A 531 -2.33 -20.26 -20.44
C THR A 531 -2.78 -19.45 -19.24
N ILE A 532 -2.26 -18.21 -19.07
CA ILE A 532 -2.70 -17.35 -17.96
C ILE A 532 -4.13 -16.85 -18.15
N ALA A 533 -4.59 -16.64 -19.39
CA ALA A 533 -5.97 -16.30 -19.66
C ALA A 533 -6.93 -17.40 -19.17
N LYS A 534 -6.55 -18.67 -19.34
CA LYS A 534 -7.32 -19.81 -18.77
C LYS A 534 -7.32 -19.83 -17.26
N ALA A 535 -6.17 -19.53 -16.61
CA ALA A 535 -6.14 -19.41 -15.15
C ALA A 535 -7.11 -18.33 -14.67
N TYR A 536 -7.19 -17.21 -15.41
CA TYR A 536 -8.05 -16.08 -15.08
C TYR A 536 -9.55 -16.41 -15.27
N GLU A 537 -9.92 -17.30 -16.20
CA GLU A 537 -11.31 -17.80 -16.35
C GLU A 537 -11.79 -18.55 -15.11
N PHE A 538 -10.88 -19.21 -14.37
CA PHE A 538 -11.19 -19.97 -13.14
C PHE A 538 -10.82 -19.21 -11.86
N LEU A 539 -10.68 -17.88 -11.93
CA LEU A 539 -10.23 -17.04 -10.81
C LEU A 539 -11.10 -17.20 -9.55
N ASP A 540 -12.42 -17.31 -9.72
CA ASP A 540 -13.37 -17.39 -8.59
C ASP A 540 -13.15 -18.59 -7.68
N THR A 541 -12.57 -19.68 -8.20
CA THR A 541 -12.29 -20.89 -7.42
C THR A 541 -10.93 -20.86 -6.71
N ALA A 542 -10.05 -19.91 -7.05
CA ALA A 542 -8.73 -19.82 -6.46
C ALA A 542 -8.75 -19.16 -5.07
N SER A 543 -7.75 -19.47 -4.22
CA SER A 543 -7.52 -18.77 -2.96
C SER A 543 -7.17 -17.29 -3.21
N GLU A 544 -7.36 -16.42 -2.22
CA GLU A 544 -7.10 -14.98 -2.38
C GLU A 544 -5.64 -14.70 -2.79
N ASN A 545 -4.68 -15.41 -2.20
CA ASN A 545 -3.27 -15.32 -2.60
C ASN A 545 -3.06 -15.69 -4.07
N GLU A 546 -3.70 -16.77 -4.50
CA GLU A 546 -3.63 -17.24 -5.89
C GLU A 546 -4.37 -16.32 -6.86
N LYS A 547 -5.51 -15.74 -6.47
CA LYS A 547 -6.23 -14.73 -7.24
C LYS A 547 -5.35 -13.53 -7.54
N LEU A 548 -4.65 -13.01 -6.53
CA LEU A 548 -3.74 -11.88 -6.70
C LEU A 548 -2.58 -12.23 -7.64
N ARG A 549 -2.03 -13.43 -7.53
CA ARG A 549 -0.97 -13.93 -8.41
C ARG A 549 -1.43 -14.05 -9.86
N ILE A 550 -2.57 -14.71 -10.09
CA ILE A 550 -3.15 -14.89 -11.44
C ILE A 550 -3.50 -13.53 -12.05
N THR A 551 -4.12 -12.64 -11.28
CA THR A 551 -4.52 -11.31 -11.74
C THR A 551 -3.30 -10.48 -12.16
N PHE A 552 -2.22 -10.50 -11.36
CA PHE A 552 -0.97 -9.84 -11.70
C PHE A 552 -0.39 -10.37 -13.02
N PHE A 553 -0.26 -11.69 -13.18
CA PHE A 553 0.29 -12.27 -14.40
C PHE A 553 -0.63 -12.08 -15.60
N TYR A 554 -1.95 -12.04 -15.41
CA TYR A 554 -2.89 -11.71 -16.48
C TYR A 554 -2.65 -10.27 -16.98
N TYR A 555 -2.54 -9.29 -16.10
CA TYR A 555 -2.22 -7.92 -16.51
C TYR A 555 -0.81 -7.83 -17.12
N SER A 556 0.14 -8.61 -16.66
CA SER A 556 1.50 -8.64 -17.20
C SER A 556 1.59 -9.25 -18.60
N PHE A 557 0.96 -10.42 -18.84
CA PHE A 557 1.16 -11.20 -20.05
C PHE A 557 0.09 -10.96 -21.12
N VAL A 558 -1.12 -10.51 -20.74
CA VAL A 558 -2.25 -10.37 -21.65
C VAL A 558 -2.52 -8.92 -22.00
N THR A 559 -2.67 -8.04 -21.01
CA THR A 559 -3.11 -6.65 -21.27
C THR A 559 -1.99 -5.62 -21.25
N GLY A 560 -0.90 -5.86 -20.52
CA GLY A 560 0.21 -4.91 -20.36
C GLY A 560 -0.13 -3.68 -19.50
N GLU A 561 -1.24 -3.70 -18.73
CA GLU A 561 -1.76 -2.56 -17.96
C GLU A 561 -0.97 -2.37 -16.66
N ILE A 562 0.16 -1.63 -16.73
CA ILE A 562 1.10 -1.50 -15.62
C ILE A 562 0.49 -0.91 -14.35
N ASP A 563 -0.47 0.02 -14.47
CA ASP A 563 -1.15 0.60 -13.30
C ASP A 563 -1.97 -0.45 -12.56
N LYS A 564 -2.62 -1.37 -13.26
CA LYS A 564 -3.35 -2.49 -12.66
C LYS A 564 -2.41 -3.53 -12.07
N MET A 565 -1.23 -3.74 -12.69
CA MET A 565 -0.18 -4.60 -12.13
C MET A 565 0.27 -4.05 -10.77
N ILE A 566 0.63 -2.77 -10.70
CA ILE A 566 1.06 -2.09 -9.47
C ILE A 566 -0.05 -2.14 -8.41
N GLY A 567 -1.29 -1.81 -8.79
CA GLY A 567 -2.43 -1.88 -7.88
C GLY A 567 -2.65 -3.28 -7.29
N THR A 568 -2.55 -4.33 -8.11
CA THR A 568 -2.67 -5.72 -7.66
C THR A 568 -1.53 -6.10 -6.71
N LEU A 569 -0.30 -5.72 -7.04
CA LEU A 569 0.89 -6.02 -6.22
C LEU A 569 0.85 -5.25 -4.89
N ASP A 570 0.34 -4.03 -4.87
CA ASP A 570 0.15 -3.26 -3.65
C ASP A 570 -0.88 -3.92 -2.71
N VAL A 571 -2.00 -4.42 -3.25
CA VAL A 571 -2.96 -5.22 -2.49
C VAL A 571 -2.29 -6.50 -1.99
N TRP A 572 -1.52 -7.19 -2.83
CA TRP A 572 -0.88 -8.45 -2.47
C TRP A 572 0.12 -8.28 -1.32
N ARG A 573 1.05 -7.30 -1.39
CA ARG A 573 2.02 -7.05 -0.31
C ARG A 573 1.38 -6.59 1.00
N LYS A 574 0.22 -5.89 0.95
CA LYS A 574 -0.52 -5.48 2.14
C LYS A 574 -1.23 -6.65 2.79
N THR A 575 -1.86 -7.51 1.99
CA THR A 575 -2.57 -8.69 2.50
C THR A 575 -1.61 -9.77 2.99
N TYR A 576 -0.50 -9.99 2.26
CA TYR A 576 0.51 -11.00 2.56
C TYR A 576 1.91 -10.35 2.71
N PRO A 577 2.18 -9.62 3.80
CA PRO A 577 3.37 -8.78 3.95
C PRO A 577 4.70 -9.55 3.99
N THR A 578 4.69 -10.86 4.21
CA THR A 578 5.86 -11.73 4.15
C THR A 578 6.11 -12.34 2.77
N HIS A 579 5.18 -12.12 1.82
CA HIS A 579 5.23 -12.74 0.51
C HIS A 579 6.14 -11.96 -0.45
N VAL A 580 7.40 -12.38 -0.52
CA VAL A 580 8.49 -11.70 -1.26
C VAL A 580 8.19 -11.48 -2.74
N VAL A 581 7.43 -12.40 -3.38
CA VAL A 581 7.10 -12.32 -4.83
C VAL A 581 6.37 -11.02 -5.19
N ALA A 582 5.49 -10.53 -4.29
CA ALA A 582 4.81 -9.26 -4.52
C ALA A 582 5.80 -8.08 -4.55
N LEU A 583 6.78 -8.05 -3.65
CA LEU A 583 7.80 -6.99 -3.58
C LEU A 583 8.76 -7.04 -4.77
N VAL A 584 9.18 -8.25 -5.19
CA VAL A 584 10.04 -8.45 -6.37
C VAL A 584 9.38 -7.87 -7.62
N ASN A 585 8.14 -8.25 -7.89
CA ASN A 585 7.45 -7.78 -9.09
C ASN A 585 7.02 -6.30 -8.99
N LEU A 586 6.73 -5.80 -7.77
CA LEU A 586 6.41 -4.39 -7.57
C LEU A 586 7.63 -3.50 -7.84
N SER A 587 8.83 -3.91 -7.38
CA SER A 587 10.05 -3.16 -7.67
C SER A 587 10.33 -3.09 -9.17
N ASP A 588 10.16 -4.19 -9.92
CA ASP A 588 10.28 -4.19 -11.38
C ASP A 588 9.26 -3.25 -12.05
N CYS A 589 7.98 -3.33 -11.66
CA CYS A 589 6.96 -2.45 -12.21
C CYS A 589 7.24 -0.96 -11.92
N LEU A 590 7.72 -0.63 -10.72
CA LEU A 590 8.08 0.74 -10.34
C LEU A 590 9.27 1.25 -11.16
N GLU A 591 10.28 0.41 -11.39
CA GLU A 591 11.42 0.74 -12.26
C GLU A 591 10.96 1.04 -13.68
N ARG A 592 10.12 0.19 -14.26
CA ARG A 592 9.58 0.35 -15.63
C ARG A 592 8.79 1.65 -15.84
N ILE A 593 8.23 2.25 -14.78
CA ILE A 593 7.57 3.56 -14.86
C ILE A 593 8.46 4.73 -14.40
N GLY A 594 9.78 4.48 -14.22
CA GLY A 594 10.76 5.49 -13.84
C GLY A 594 10.70 5.95 -12.39
N GLN A 595 10.05 5.18 -11.49
CA GLN A 595 10.02 5.45 -10.06
C GLN A 595 11.16 4.70 -9.33
N SER A 596 12.39 4.87 -9.82
CA SER A 596 13.56 4.08 -9.41
C SER A 596 13.87 4.17 -7.90
N GLU A 597 13.68 5.32 -7.25
CA GLU A 597 13.89 5.42 -5.80
C GLU A 597 12.88 4.59 -4.99
N LYS A 598 11.62 4.51 -5.45
CA LYS A 598 10.62 3.62 -4.83
C LYS A 598 10.92 2.15 -5.15
N ALA A 599 11.38 1.87 -6.35
CA ALA A 599 11.81 0.54 -6.75
C ALA A 599 12.95 0.04 -5.84
N ILE A 600 13.98 0.86 -5.62
CA ILE A 600 15.09 0.57 -4.69
C ILE A 600 14.57 0.31 -3.27
N ALA A 601 13.68 1.18 -2.76
CA ALA A 601 13.14 1.03 -1.41
C ALA A 601 12.33 -0.29 -1.27
N THR A 602 11.49 -0.61 -2.27
CA THR A 602 10.68 -1.84 -2.31
C THR A 602 11.55 -3.10 -2.42
N ALA A 603 12.56 -3.07 -3.30
CA ALA A 603 13.48 -4.20 -3.44
C ALA A 603 14.31 -4.42 -2.17
N ARG A 604 14.77 -3.34 -1.51
CA ARG A 604 15.47 -3.44 -0.22
C ARG A 604 14.56 -3.97 0.91
N GLU A 605 13.27 -3.68 0.90
CA GLU A 605 12.30 -4.32 1.79
C GLU A 605 12.24 -5.83 1.52
N GLY A 606 12.20 -6.25 0.25
CA GLY A 606 12.30 -7.64 -0.16
C GLY A 606 13.59 -8.32 0.34
N LEU A 607 14.75 -7.65 0.29
CA LEU A 607 16.02 -8.18 0.83
C LEU A 607 16.00 -8.41 2.35
N ARG A 608 15.21 -7.62 3.11
CA ARG A 608 15.06 -7.86 4.57
C ARG A 608 14.27 -9.14 4.86
N LEU A 609 13.31 -9.48 3.98
CA LEU A 609 12.50 -10.69 4.10
C LEU A 609 13.22 -11.91 3.55
N ASP A 610 13.91 -11.75 2.43
CA ASP A 610 14.66 -12.81 1.77
C ASP A 610 15.98 -12.30 1.19
N ASN A 611 17.02 -12.33 2.01
CA ASN A 611 18.36 -11.90 1.62
C ASN A 611 19.11 -12.95 0.77
N ASN A 612 18.42 -14.01 0.37
CA ASN A 612 19.00 -15.10 -0.44
C ASN A 612 18.28 -15.27 -1.79
N ASN A 613 17.73 -14.20 -2.32
CA ASN A 613 17.02 -14.16 -3.59
C ASN A 613 17.78 -13.31 -4.61
N ALA A 614 18.39 -13.96 -5.59
CA ALA A 614 19.21 -13.30 -6.62
C ALA A 614 18.43 -12.22 -7.41
N VAL A 615 17.15 -12.46 -7.69
CA VAL A 615 16.31 -11.51 -8.45
C VAL A 615 16.17 -10.17 -7.72
N ILE A 616 16.09 -10.20 -6.39
CA ILE A 616 16.00 -8.95 -5.62
C ILE A 616 17.31 -8.14 -5.71
N TYR A 617 18.47 -8.82 -5.61
CA TYR A 617 19.76 -8.15 -5.79
C TYR A 617 19.86 -7.52 -7.18
N MET A 618 19.39 -8.22 -8.21
CA MET A 618 19.34 -7.72 -9.58
C MET A 618 18.45 -6.46 -9.67
N ASN A 619 17.22 -6.51 -9.15
CA ASN A 619 16.31 -5.36 -9.17
C ASN A 619 16.90 -4.14 -8.44
N VAL A 620 17.55 -4.35 -7.27
CA VAL A 620 18.24 -3.25 -6.56
C VAL A 620 19.35 -2.67 -7.41
N ALA A 621 20.21 -3.51 -7.99
CA ALA A 621 21.36 -3.06 -8.78
C ALA A 621 20.91 -2.33 -10.06
N GLU A 622 19.88 -2.82 -10.75
CA GLU A 622 19.30 -2.18 -11.93
C GLU A 622 18.71 -0.80 -11.62
N SER A 623 17.89 -0.73 -10.57
CA SER A 623 17.30 0.55 -10.14
C SER A 623 18.35 1.55 -9.64
N LEU A 624 19.43 1.09 -9.00
CA LEU A 624 20.57 1.94 -8.62
C LEU A 624 21.33 2.48 -9.84
N LEU A 625 21.47 1.66 -10.89
CA LEU A 625 22.09 2.07 -12.15
C LEU A 625 21.27 3.19 -12.82
N SER A 626 19.93 3.06 -12.82
CA SER A 626 19.02 4.05 -13.41
C SER A 626 19.07 5.45 -12.76
N VAL A 627 19.57 5.54 -11.52
CA VAL A 627 19.74 6.80 -10.77
C VAL A 627 21.21 7.16 -10.56
N ASP A 628 22.12 6.64 -11.38
CA ASP A 628 23.54 6.93 -11.40
C ASP A 628 24.32 6.63 -10.09
N ARG A 629 23.78 5.72 -9.24
CA ARG A 629 24.41 5.34 -7.96
C ARG A 629 25.41 4.20 -8.16
N TYR A 630 26.41 4.40 -9.00
CA TYR A 630 27.36 3.40 -9.50
C TYR A 630 28.14 2.66 -8.41
N ALA A 631 28.57 3.37 -7.36
CA ALA A 631 29.26 2.76 -6.23
C ALA A 631 28.40 1.68 -5.53
N GLU A 632 27.11 1.97 -5.34
CA GLU A 632 26.18 1.03 -4.72
C GLU A 632 25.81 -0.14 -5.64
N VAL A 633 25.78 0.06 -6.97
CA VAL A 633 25.65 -1.04 -7.94
C VAL A 633 26.75 -2.08 -7.72
N LYS A 634 28.02 -1.62 -7.65
CA LYS A 634 29.18 -2.51 -7.41
C LYS A 634 29.09 -3.21 -6.06
N GLU A 635 28.66 -2.48 -5.01
CA GLU A 635 28.50 -3.05 -3.67
C GLU A 635 27.44 -4.16 -3.66
N VAL A 636 26.27 -3.91 -4.24
CA VAL A 636 25.15 -4.88 -4.30
C VAL A 636 25.52 -6.11 -5.13
N CYS A 637 26.19 -5.93 -6.27
CA CYS A 637 26.70 -7.06 -7.06
C CYS A 637 27.80 -7.83 -6.30
N GLY A 638 28.67 -7.14 -5.55
CA GLY A 638 29.66 -7.77 -4.67
C GLY A 638 29.01 -8.64 -3.60
N GLN A 639 27.96 -8.13 -2.92
CA GLN A 639 27.18 -8.90 -1.94
C GLN A 639 26.50 -10.13 -2.58
N ALA A 640 26.03 -10.02 -3.83
CA ALA A 640 25.47 -11.14 -4.57
C ALA A 640 26.55 -12.23 -4.85
N PHE A 641 27.77 -11.84 -5.24
CA PHE A 641 28.88 -12.78 -5.44
C PHE A 641 29.31 -13.47 -4.14
N GLU A 642 29.36 -12.78 -3.01
CA GLU A 642 29.63 -13.38 -1.70
C GLU A 642 28.62 -14.50 -1.37
N LYS A 643 27.37 -14.34 -1.82
CA LYS A 643 26.31 -15.36 -1.70
C LYS A 643 26.36 -16.44 -2.79
N LYS A 644 27.36 -16.40 -3.65
CA LYS A 644 27.55 -17.32 -4.78
C LYS A 644 26.43 -17.23 -5.84
N PHE A 645 25.82 -16.06 -5.99
CA PHE A 645 24.98 -15.76 -7.15
C PHE A 645 25.90 -15.38 -8.31
N ASP A 646 26.00 -16.26 -9.30
CA ASP A 646 26.88 -16.12 -10.46
C ASP A 646 26.03 -16.16 -11.74
N GLY A 647 25.21 -15.13 -11.93
CA GLY A 647 24.35 -14.93 -13.11
C GLY A 647 24.86 -13.81 -14.01
N ASP A 648 24.44 -13.85 -15.27
CA ASP A 648 24.79 -12.89 -16.33
C ASP A 648 24.58 -11.43 -15.93
N TYR A 649 23.46 -11.08 -15.30
CA TYR A 649 23.15 -9.73 -14.83
C TYR A 649 24.20 -9.17 -13.85
N PHE A 650 24.76 -10.02 -12.99
CA PHE A 650 25.77 -9.58 -12.03
C PHE A 650 27.13 -9.30 -12.70
N HIS A 651 27.27 -9.67 -13.97
CA HIS A 651 28.43 -9.28 -14.80
C HIS A 651 28.09 -8.14 -15.78
N ILE A 652 26.86 -8.10 -16.31
CA ILE A 652 26.38 -7.05 -17.20
C ILE A 652 26.36 -5.68 -16.50
N LEU A 653 25.73 -5.59 -15.32
CA LEU A 653 25.57 -4.29 -14.62
C LEU A 653 26.90 -3.69 -14.20
N PRO A 654 27.84 -4.42 -13.55
CA PRO A 654 29.17 -3.88 -13.27
C PRO A 654 29.99 -3.59 -14.52
N PHE A 655 29.82 -4.33 -15.63
CA PHE A 655 30.42 -3.99 -16.92
C PHE A 655 29.97 -2.61 -17.41
N ILE A 656 28.67 -2.32 -17.34
CA ILE A 656 28.11 -1.02 -17.74
C ILE A 656 28.71 0.09 -16.85
N VAL A 657 28.77 -0.11 -15.55
CA VAL A 657 29.41 0.84 -14.63
C VAL A 657 30.90 1.05 -14.97
N SER A 658 31.63 -0.03 -15.21
CA SER A 658 33.05 0.02 -15.59
C SER A 658 33.28 0.75 -16.93
N PHE A 659 32.34 0.61 -17.88
CA PHE A 659 32.34 1.35 -19.13
C PHE A 659 32.16 2.85 -18.88
N ILE A 660 31.20 3.26 -18.05
CA ILE A 660 30.96 4.67 -17.68
C ILE A 660 32.21 5.28 -16.99
N GLU A 661 32.84 4.53 -16.10
CA GLU A 661 34.05 4.94 -15.38
C GLU A 661 35.32 4.79 -16.20
N ASN A 662 35.26 4.27 -17.44
CA ASN A 662 36.40 3.98 -18.32
C ASN A 662 37.43 3.01 -17.72
N ASP A 663 36.99 2.07 -16.89
CA ASP A 663 37.81 1.00 -16.32
C ASP A 663 37.87 -0.21 -17.28
N ARG A 664 38.84 -0.19 -18.15
CA ARG A 664 39.02 -1.25 -19.18
C ARG A 664 39.39 -2.61 -18.58
N THR A 665 40.05 -2.62 -17.42
CA THR A 665 40.43 -3.87 -16.76
C THR A 665 39.22 -4.60 -16.23
N ALA A 666 38.37 -3.91 -15.47
CA ALA A 666 37.13 -4.49 -14.96
C ALA A 666 36.17 -4.89 -16.10
N MET A 667 36.10 -4.09 -17.18
CA MET A 667 35.31 -4.48 -18.37
C MET A 667 35.80 -5.81 -18.95
N ALA A 668 37.12 -6.00 -19.08
CA ALA A 668 37.67 -7.23 -19.63
C ALA A 668 37.43 -8.45 -18.72
N GLU A 669 37.49 -8.28 -17.40
CA GLU A 669 37.19 -9.34 -16.42
C GLU A 669 35.73 -9.81 -16.56
N HIS A 670 34.77 -8.87 -16.63
CA HIS A 670 33.36 -9.21 -16.79
C HIS A 670 33.07 -9.89 -18.15
N LEU A 671 33.69 -9.45 -19.23
CA LEU A 671 33.56 -10.10 -20.54
C LEU A 671 34.15 -11.52 -20.55
N ALA A 672 35.29 -11.72 -19.88
CA ALA A 672 35.94 -13.03 -19.80
C ALA A 672 35.07 -14.09 -19.12
N TRP A 673 34.18 -13.66 -18.19
CA TRP A 673 33.26 -14.56 -17.53
C TRP A 673 32.31 -15.28 -18.50
N PHE A 674 31.89 -14.63 -19.59
CA PHE A 674 30.97 -15.21 -20.59
C PHE A 674 31.68 -16.25 -21.50
N SER A 675 33.02 -16.27 -21.56
CA SER A 675 33.76 -17.13 -22.49
C SER A 675 33.49 -18.61 -22.24
N GLY A 676 33.10 -19.33 -23.29
CA GLY A 676 32.79 -20.78 -23.24
C GLY A 676 31.47 -21.12 -22.53
N ARG A 677 30.65 -20.14 -22.18
CA ARG A 677 29.32 -20.32 -21.60
C ARG A 677 28.24 -20.27 -22.66
N ALA A 678 27.05 -20.81 -22.36
CA ALA A 678 25.89 -20.77 -23.27
C ALA A 678 25.48 -19.33 -23.64
N ASP A 679 25.75 -18.39 -22.76
CA ASP A 679 25.39 -16.97 -22.88
C ASP A 679 26.53 -16.10 -23.43
N GLU A 680 27.54 -16.70 -24.08
CA GLU A 680 28.71 -16.00 -24.64
C GLU A 680 28.31 -14.89 -25.65
N TYR A 681 27.18 -15.06 -26.32
CA TYR A 681 26.61 -14.05 -27.23
C TYR A 681 26.33 -12.70 -26.54
N LEU A 682 26.06 -12.70 -25.23
CA LEU A 682 25.85 -11.47 -24.45
C LEU A 682 27.12 -10.63 -24.38
N SER A 683 28.29 -11.25 -24.31
CA SER A 683 29.56 -10.52 -24.34
C SER A 683 29.77 -9.80 -25.68
N LEU A 684 29.35 -10.40 -26.79
CA LEU A 684 29.37 -9.78 -28.10
C LEU A 684 28.41 -8.58 -28.18
N ASN A 685 27.23 -8.72 -27.62
CA ASN A 685 26.26 -7.62 -27.52
C ASN A 685 26.81 -6.44 -26.73
N LEU A 686 27.44 -6.68 -25.59
CA LEU A 686 28.07 -5.64 -24.77
C LEU A 686 29.21 -4.93 -25.54
N GLN A 687 30.09 -5.69 -26.22
CA GLN A 687 31.17 -5.14 -27.05
C GLN A 687 30.62 -4.35 -28.23
N THR A 688 29.55 -4.85 -28.89
CA THR A 688 28.84 -4.15 -29.96
C THR A 688 28.29 -2.82 -29.46
N GLY A 689 27.63 -2.79 -28.30
CA GLY A 689 27.13 -1.58 -27.66
C GLY A 689 28.24 -0.54 -27.40
N VAL A 690 29.37 -0.97 -26.86
CA VAL A 690 30.55 -0.09 -26.64
C VAL A 690 31.08 0.45 -27.96
N ALA A 691 31.25 -0.40 -28.98
CA ALA A 691 31.74 0.02 -30.29
C ALA A 691 30.78 1.03 -30.96
N ALA A 692 29.49 0.80 -30.89
CA ALA A 692 28.46 1.71 -31.39
C ALA A 692 28.49 3.07 -30.68
N PHE A 693 28.58 3.07 -29.36
CA PHE A 693 28.69 4.30 -28.56
C PHE A 693 29.94 5.10 -28.91
N GLN A 694 31.04 4.43 -29.21
CA GLN A 694 32.29 5.04 -29.63
C GLN A 694 32.32 5.47 -31.12
N GLY A 695 31.22 5.31 -31.84
CA GLY A 695 31.11 5.63 -33.26
C GLY A 695 31.84 4.64 -34.19
N GLN A 696 32.24 3.47 -33.69
CA GLN A 696 32.97 2.44 -34.45
C GLN A 696 32.00 1.46 -35.14
N TRP A 697 31.07 2.01 -35.95
CA TRP A 697 29.98 1.28 -36.61
C TRP A 697 30.40 0.07 -37.46
N ARG A 698 31.68 0.01 -37.93
CA ARG A 698 32.20 -1.16 -38.66
C ARG A 698 32.59 -2.31 -37.75
N LYS A 699 32.77 -2.06 -36.44
CA LYS A 699 33.07 -3.09 -35.44
C LYS A 699 31.83 -3.54 -34.69
N ALA A 700 30.84 -2.66 -34.57
CA ALA A 700 29.52 -2.99 -34.06
C ALA A 700 28.71 -3.84 -35.08
#